data_6fd939a0ae9fdc3ee6f90cf6804fb895
#
_entry.id   6fd939a0ae9fdc3ee6f90cf6804fb895
#
_cell.length_a   1.000
_cell.length_b   1.000
_cell.length_c   1.000
_cell.angle_alpha   90.00
_cell.angle_beta   90.00
_cell.angle_gamma   90.00
#
_symmetry.space_group_name_H-M   'P 1'
#
loop_
_entity.id
_entity.type
_entity.pdbx_description
1 polymer ?
#
loop_
_entity_poly.entity_id
_entity_poly.type
_entity_poly.pdbx_seq_one_letter_code
_entity_poly.pdbx_strand_id
1 'polypeptide(L)'
;MEGMKMNRLFFTTLLVASAITANAQANVETDSLTMETMMHNLPEVMIKGSRPIVKAERGMLSYNMPLLLKQLPADNAYEALTRIPGISDATGKISFSGNEVTLIVNGQATTLTQEQLAERLKAMPAAQLAKAEVMLSAPARYHVRGMAINIVTKDYAGTNQLSGQIIGGMEQNKYAKGFGNVYLSMQRGKFGLDAQYKLVNGNSYGESSRIANHPLANNRVHYTDETGQKSFGITHDYRLDMNYAFSKNHRLDVAYTGQWDKTSSNSQTTGSSISGMHRGSHEYLQNVDANYTLPFGLTLSGSYTYYRTPQQQTLDGTLTAENMTDTERNLTSGSEQTINKWVFTADQTHSLEHGWGLSYGVKGQFVSNKSYQTTIDKDGSVLPDGTSSVDINERIWNMYVGFSKQINKAVSVETSVAAEQYHSPVWDKWRVYPTLNALWNVDDNHLLNLSFSSDSEYPSYWSTMSNVFYASAYTEIHGNPDLKPSSYYNVNLMWQIKRRYTLMAFASLKPDYFVQLPYQTTDRMAVIMKETNFDHSNSYGLQASAIFSAGKWLNGNVFAVGTFKHDKSNHFFDLPFNRKKLSVILGGTASVKLCSTQDLRLILNPFFQSKAIQGVYDISPIFNMDAKLQWSSHDGKWGVRLNGSNIFNNRFDTRSVQDNQDYRMKVNYNWASFTLAVIYKFGGYKEKTVKEVDTSRMGH
;
A
#
# COMPACT_ATOMS: atom_id res chain seq x y z
N MET A 1 -32.77 -15.51 18.58
CA MET A 1 -33.64 -14.35 18.29
C MET A 1 -32.93 -13.00 18.45
N GLU A 2 -31.60 -12.96 18.34
CA GLU A 2 -30.78 -11.74 18.44
C GLU A 2 -30.20 -11.22 17.11
N GLY A 3 -30.40 -11.97 16.02
CA GLY A 3 -29.86 -11.58 14.70
C GLY A 3 -30.67 -10.53 13.91
N MET A 4 -31.79 -10.07 14.44
CA MET A 4 -32.74 -9.25 13.67
C MET A 4 -32.74 -7.74 14.04
N LYS A 5 -32.00 -7.35 15.08
CA LYS A 5 -31.93 -5.93 15.49
C LYS A 5 -30.78 -5.13 14.83
N MET A 6 -29.76 -5.80 14.32
CA MET A 6 -28.61 -5.15 13.69
C MET A 6 -28.87 -4.66 12.25
N ASN A 7 -29.79 -5.32 11.53
CA ASN A 7 -30.18 -4.92 10.17
C ASN A 7 -30.98 -3.61 10.09
N ARG A 8 -31.59 -3.15 11.18
CA ARG A 8 -32.37 -1.90 11.18
C ARG A 8 -31.50 -0.65 11.35
N LEU A 9 -30.34 -0.77 11.98
CA LEU A 9 -29.43 0.37 12.18
C LEU A 9 -28.65 0.72 10.90
N PHE A 10 -28.34 -0.28 10.09
CA PHE A 10 -27.61 -0.11 8.83
C PHE A 10 -28.46 0.54 7.73
N PHE A 11 -29.77 0.20 7.69
CA PHE A 11 -30.71 0.83 6.74
C PHE A 11 -31.02 2.30 7.09
N THR A 12 -31.03 2.64 8.38
CA THR A 12 -31.28 4.04 8.82
C THR A 12 -30.12 4.96 8.50
N THR A 13 -28.86 4.51 8.54
CA THR A 13 -27.69 5.33 8.17
C THR A 13 -27.61 5.58 6.66
N LEU A 14 -28.02 4.63 5.84
CA LEU A 14 -28.06 4.81 4.37
C LEU A 14 -29.23 5.72 3.93
N LEU A 15 -30.37 5.65 4.62
CA LEU A 15 -31.53 6.50 4.36
C LEU A 15 -31.33 7.95 4.81
N VAL A 16 -30.56 8.19 5.87
CA VAL A 16 -30.19 9.55 6.29
C VAL A 16 -29.27 10.22 5.28
N ALA A 17 -28.39 9.46 4.60
CA ALA A 17 -27.56 10.01 3.51
C ALA A 17 -28.38 10.38 2.26
N SER A 18 -29.47 9.68 1.97
CA SER A 18 -30.36 9.97 0.83
C SER A 18 -31.41 11.08 1.12
N ALA A 19 -31.78 11.27 2.38
CA ALA A 19 -32.76 12.29 2.77
C ALA A 19 -32.15 13.72 2.87
N ILE A 20 -30.82 13.85 3.03
CA ILE A 20 -30.14 15.15 3.15
C ILE A 20 -29.92 15.81 1.78
N THR A 21 -30.04 15.08 0.68
CA THR A 21 -29.89 15.63 -0.69
C THR A 21 -31.17 16.27 -1.26
N ALA A 22 -32.33 16.06 -0.61
CA ALA A 22 -33.62 16.52 -1.13
C ALA A 22 -34.10 17.90 -0.62
N ASN A 23 -33.45 18.49 0.40
CA ASN A 23 -33.94 19.70 1.04
C ASN A 23 -33.07 20.97 0.84
N ALA A 24 -32.28 21.05 -0.23
CA ALA A 24 -31.47 22.24 -0.53
C ALA A 24 -32.04 23.09 -1.70
N GLN A 25 -33.33 23.03 -1.95
CA GLN A 25 -34.01 23.94 -2.88
C GLN A 25 -35.33 24.43 -2.27
N ALA A 26 -35.28 25.53 -1.55
CA ALA A 26 -36.42 26.45 -1.42
C ALA A 26 -35.97 27.81 -0.82
N ASN A 27 -36.42 28.83 -1.53
CA ASN A 27 -36.59 30.22 -1.12
C ASN A 27 -35.40 31.19 -1.30
N VAL A 28 -35.40 31.82 -2.46
CA VAL A 28 -34.96 33.20 -2.64
C VAL A 28 -36.21 34.00 -2.97
N GLU A 29 -36.72 34.78 -2.03
CA GLU A 29 -37.64 35.85 -2.31
C GLU A 29 -36.88 37.06 -2.88
N THR A 30 -37.37 37.57 -3.98
CA THR A 30 -36.93 38.76 -4.68
C THR A 30 -37.60 39.99 -4.02
N ASP A 31 -36.82 40.81 -3.37
CA ASP A 31 -37.22 42.19 -3.07
C ASP A 31 -36.44 43.15 -3.99
N SER A 32 -37.21 43.88 -4.82
CA SER A 32 -36.71 44.90 -5.72
C SER A 32 -36.50 46.20 -4.96
N LEU A 33 -35.26 46.59 -4.72
CA LEU A 33 -34.89 47.94 -4.28
C LEU A 33 -33.97 48.63 -5.29
N THR A 34 -34.40 49.81 -5.66
CA THR A 34 -33.97 50.76 -6.68
C THR A 34 -32.46 51.04 -6.75
N MET A 35 -31.99 51.12 -7.99
CA MET A 35 -30.61 51.16 -8.47
C MET A 35 -29.85 52.50 -8.24
N GLU A 36 -30.30 53.42 -7.44
CA GLU A 36 -29.71 54.76 -7.37
C GLU A 36 -29.03 55.13 -6.05
N THR A 37 -29.06 54.26 -5.02
CA THR A 37 -28.43 54.53 -3.71
C THR A 37 -27.21 53.61 -3.41
N MET A 38 -26.71 52.83 -4.36
CA MET A 38 -25.62 51.85 -4.15
C MET A 38 -24.24 52.29 -4.66
N MET A 39 -24.01 53.55 -5.02
CA MET A 39 -22.70 53.99 -5.52
C MET A 39 -21.72 54.48 -4.48
N HIS A 40 -22.04 54.45 -3.18
CA HIS A 40 -21.08 54.76 -2.13
C HIS A 40 -21.12 53.68 -1.02
N ASN A 41 -20.11 52.86 -0.99
CA ASN A 41 -19.80 51.76 -0.06
C ASN A 41 -20.09 50.35 -0.62
N LEU A 42 -19.38 49.95 -1.68
CA LEU A 42 -19.13 48.53 -1.93
C LEU A 42 -18.10 48.07 -0.92
N PRO A 43 -18.42 47.18 0.04
CA PRO A 43 -17.40 46.48 0.79
C PRO A 43 -16.60 45.67 -0.22
N GLU A 44 -15.27 45.71 -0.12
CA GLU A 44 -14.34 44.92 -0.90
C GLU A 44 -14.77 43.44 -0.83
N VAL A 45 -15.45 42.96 -1.85
CA VAL A 45 -15.82 41.53 -1.96
C VAL A 45 -14.54 40.78 -2.15
N MET A 46 -13.91 40.38 -1.04
CA MET A 46 -12.84 39.42 -1.06
C MET A 46 -13.42 38.08 -1.56
N ILE A 47 -13.33 37.81 -2.85
CA ILE A 47 -13.57 36.48 -3.40
C ILE A 47 -12.47 35.60 -2.81
N LYS A 48 -12.74 34.99 -1.67
CA LYS A 48 -11.95 33.88 -1.15
C LYS A 48 -12.17 32.69 -2.08
N GLY A 49 -11.46 32.64 -3.17
CA GLY A 49 -11.38 31.43 -3.99
C GLY A 49 -10.86 30.30 -3.10
N SER A 50 -11.71 29.37 -2.71
CA SER A 50 -11.27 28.20 -1.96
C SER A 50 -10.36 27.39 -2.86
N ARG A 51 -9.09 27.24 -2.49
CA ARG A 51 -8.16 26.36 -3.21
C ARG A 51 -8.77 24.95 -3.24
N PRO A 52 -8.86 24.30 -4.41
CA PRO A 52 -9.42 22.96 -4.49
C PRO A 52 -8.51 21.96 -3.77
N ILE A 53 -9.14 20.97 -3.11
CA ILE A 53 -8.41 19.87 -2.46
C ILE A 53 -7.68 19.00 -3.50
N VAL A 54 -8.29 18.81 -4.68
CA VAL A 54 -7.72 18.03 -5.77
C VAL A 54 -7.66 18.85 -7.04
N LYS A 55 -6.54 18.73 -7.75
CA LYS A 55 -6.33 19.27 -9.09
C LYS A 55 -5.85 18.15 -9.99
N ALA A 56 -6.23 18.21 -11.26
CA ALA A 56 -5.62 17.36 -12.27
C ALA A 56 -4.56 18.16 -13.02
N GLU A 57 -3.35 17.65 -13.01
CA GLU A 57 -2.20 18.28 -13.67
C GLU A 57 -1.37 17.19 -14.37
N ARG A 58 -1.08 17.36 -15.67
CA ARG A 58 -0.24 16.44 -16.46
C ARG A 58 -0.63 14.97 -16.32
N GLY A 59 -1.92 14.64 -16.40
CA GLY A 59 -2.40 13.26 -16.29
C GLY A 59 -2.42 12.67 -14.87
N MET A 60 -2.14 13.48 -13.84
CA MET A 60 -2.11 13.07 -12.43
C MET A 60 -3.19 13.79 -11.64
N LEU A 61 -3.75 13.12 -10.61
CA LEU A 61 -4.58 13.74 -9.60
C LEU A 61 -3.71 14.22 -8.45
N SER A 62 -3.51 15.52 -8.33
CA SER A 62 -2.73 16.16 -7.27
C SER A 62 -3.63 16.58 -6.12
N TYR A 63 -3.53 15.90 -4.97
CA TYR A 63 -4.25 16.21 -3.74
C TYR A 63 -3.42 17.16 -2.87
N ASN A 64 -4.01 18.30 -2.51
CA ASN A 64 -3.42 19.22 -1.52
C ASN A 64 -3.58 18.61 -0.13
N MET A 65 -2.53 18.00 0.40
CA MET A 65 -2.60 17.27 1.67
C MET A 65 -2.91 18.17 2.87
N PRO A 66 -2.36 19.38 3.03
CA PRO A 66 -2.76 20.30 4.09
C PRO A 66 -4.26 20.62 4.10
N LEU A 67 -4.89 20.80 2.94
CA LEU A 67 -6.34 21.08 2.86
C LEU A 67 -7.17 19.82 3.13
N LEU A 68 -6.76 18.67 2.60
CA LEU A 68 -7.43 17.40 2.86
C LEU A 68 -7.37 17.04 4.35
N LEU A 69 -6.22 17.19 4.98
CA LEU A 69 -6.00 16.85 6.39
C LEU A 69 -6.69 17.80 7.39
N LYS A 70 -7.06 19.01 6.97
CA LYS A 70 -7.96 19.87 7.77
C LYS A 70 -9.36 19.26 7.89
N GLN A 71 -9.82 18.56 6.87
CA GLN A 71 -11.14 17.91 6.86
C GLN A 71 -11.09 16.50 7.42
N LEU A 72 -10.08 15.72 7.02
CA LEU A 72 -9.86 14.32 7.37
C LEU A 72 -8.48 14.16 8.03
N PRO A 73 -8.35 14.43 9.33
CA PRO A 73 -7.07 14.38 10.02
C PRO A 73 -6.41 13.01 9.94
N ALA A 74 -5.09 13.04 9.81
CA ALA A 74 -4.21 11.89 9.91
C ALA A 74 -2.96 12.28 10.71
N ASP A 75 -2.30 11.30 11.28
CA ASP A 75 -1.19 11.51 12.18
C ASP A 75 0.16 11.31 11.51
N ASN A 76 0.20 10.38 10.57
CA ASN A 76 1.37 10.05 9.80
C ASN A 76 1.06 10.04 8.30
N ALA A 77 2.13 10.02 7.51
CA ALA A 77 2.01 10.08 6.06
C ALA A 77 1.27 8.87 5.47
N TYR A 78 1.44 7.68 6.04
CA TYR A 78 0.75 6.48 5.58
C TYR A 78 -0.78 6.60 5.75
N GLU A 79 -1.22 6.96 6.94
CA GLU A 79 -2.64 7.21 7.23
C GLU A 79 -3.20 8.33 6.36
N ALA A 80 -2.41 9.38 6.10
CA ALA A 80 -2.83 10.49 5.25
C ALA A 80 -3.19 10.04 3.83
N LEU A 81 -2.52 9.03 3.28
CA LEU A 81 -2.85 8.47 1.97
C LEU A 81 -4.23 7.79 1.98
N THR A 82 -4.60 7.09 3.05
CA THR A 82 -5.92 6.45 3.15
C THR A 82 -7.08 7.45 3.24
N ARG A 83 -6.80 8.75 3.41
CA ARG A 83 -7.81 9.82 3.33
C ARG A 83 -8.17 10.19 1.90
N ILE A 84 -7.38 9.78 0.93
CA ILE A 84 -7.64 9.99 -0.50
C ILE A 84 -8.71 9.00 -0.96
N PRO A 85 -9.79 9.47 -1.63
CA PRO A 85 -10.87 8.61 -2.08
C PRO A 85 -10.39 7.48 -2.99
N GLY A 86 -10.82 6.27 -2.72
CA GLY A 86 -10.43 5.07 -3.47
C GLY A 86 -9.14 4.41 -3.00
N ILE A 87 -8.39 5.02 -2.08
CA ILE A 87 -7.25 4.39 -1.43
C ILE A 87 -7.71 3.62 -0.19
N SER A 88 -7.22 2.40 -0.05
CA SER A 88 -7.43 1.55 1.12
C SER A 88 -6.16 0.77 1.47
N ASP A 89 -6.09 0.31 2.72
CA ASP A 89 -5.03 -0.54 3.26
C ASP A 89 -5.59 -1.81 3.94
N ALA A 90 -6.82 -2.18 3.61
CA ALA A 90 -7.55 -3.27 4.26
C ALA A 90 -6.83 -4.63 4.23
N THR A 91 -5.91 -4.83 3.30
CA THR A 91 -5.06 -6.01 3.17
C THR A 91 -3.66 -5.82 3.76
N GLY A 92 -3.41 -4.71 4.46
CA GLY A 92 -2.09 -4.33 4.98
C GLY A 92 -1.18 -3.65 3.97
N LYS A 93 -1.65 -3.46 2.72
CA LYS A 93 -0.96 -2.74 1.65
C LYS A 93 -1.83 -1.63 1.10
N ILE A 94 -1.20 -0.51 0.75
CA ILE A 94 -1.90 0.58 0.05
C ILE A 94 -2.34 0.07 -1.33
N SER A 95 -3.63 0.21 -1.60
CA SER A 95 -4.24 -0.09 -2.90
C SER A 95 -5.11 1.07 -3.36
N PHE A 96 -5.27 1.23 -4.66
CA PHE A 96 -6.21 2.16 -5.27
C PHE A 96 -7.22 1.36 -6.10
N SER A 97 -8.49 1.45 -5.75
CA SER A 97 -9.56 0.70 -6.44
C SER A 97 -9.35 -0.83 -6.41
N GLY A 98 -8.72 -1.34 -5.34
CA GLY A 98 -8.38 -2.77 -5.22
C GLY A 98 -7.17 -3.21 -6.06
N ASN A 99 -6.50 -2.31 -6.78
CA ASN A 99 -5.25 -2.57 -7.47
C ASN A 99 -4.07 -2.11 -6.61
N GLU A 100 -2.97 -2.85 -6.63
CA GLU A 100 -1.73 -2.43 -5.99
C GLU A 100 -1.20 -1.15 -6.64
N VAL A 101 -0.61 -0.27 -5.83
CA VAL A 101 0.02 0.95 -6.28
C VAL A 101 1.46 1.03 -5.79
N THR A 102 2.35 1.52 -6.64
CA THR A 102 3.72 1.80 -6.26
C THR A 102 3.81 3.16 -5.58
N LEU A 103 4.38 3.19 -4.38
CA LEU A 103 4.64 4.44 -3.66
C LEU A 103 6.01 4.99 -4.04
N ILE A 104 6.07 6.26 -4.34
CA ILE A 104 7.31 7.01 -4.60
C ILE A 104 7.35 8.27 -3.75
N VAL A 105 8.52 8.79 -3.46
CA VAL A 105 8.70 9.95 -2.59
C VAL A 105 9.50 11.01 -3.33
N ASN A 106 8.96 12.23 -3.39
CA ASN A 106 9.56 13.38 -4.06
C ASN A 106 9.99 13.10 -5.52
N GLY A 107 9.17 12.32 -6.23
CA GLY A 107 9.41 12.00 -7.63
C GLY A 107 10.40 10.88 -7.88
N GLN A 108 10.90 10.23 -6.83
CA GLN A 108 11.92 9.20 -6.96
C GLN A 108 11.44 7.84 -6.46
N ALA A 109 11.68 6.80 -7.28
CA ALA A 109 11.50 5.43 -6.87
C ALA A 109 12.49 5.10 -5.74
N THR A 110 11.98 4.49 -4.68
CA THR A 110 12.82 3.98 -3.60
C THR A 110 13.28 2.55 -3.92
N THR A 111 14.42 2.14 -3.37
CA THR A 111 14.88 0.75 -3.40
C THR A 111 14.30 -0.09 -2.27
N LEU A 112 13.58 0.55 -1.34
CA LEU A 112 12.85 -0.12 -0.27
C LEU A 112 11.67 -0.92 -0.82
N THR A 113 11.32 -2.02 -0.17
CA THR A 113 10.07 -2.73 -0.46
C THR A 113 8.86 -1.86 -0.09
N GLN A 114 7.68 -2.22 -0.59
CA GLN A 114 6.45 -1.49 -0.24
C GLN A 114 6.15 -1.53 1.26
N GLU A 115 6.45 -2.65 1.91
CA GLU A 115 6.29 -2.83 3.36
C GLU A 115 7.25 -1.92 4.14
N GLN A 116 8.52 -1.88 3.74
CA GLN A 116 9.54 -1.02 4.35
C GLN A 116 9.21 0.47 4.16
N LEU A 117 8.73 0.83 2.97
CA LEU A 117 8.28 2.18 2.68
C LEU A 117 7.03 2.55 3.48
N ALA A 118 6.08 1.61 3.64
CA ALA A 118 4.91 1.81 4.49
C ALA A 118 5.31 2.09 5.95
N GLU A 119 6.26 1.33 6.51
CA GLU A 119 6.77 1.58 7.86
C GLU A 119 7.46 2.95 8.00
N ARG A 120 8.23 3.36 6.99
CA ARG A 120 8.78 4.72 6.90
C ARG A 120 7.68 5.78 6.94
N LEU A 121 6.63 5.63 6.15
CA LEU A 121 5.51 6.58 6.08
C LEU A 121 4.68 6.61 7.38
N LYS A 122 4.54 5.48 8.07
CA LYS A 122 3.90 5.42 9.40
C LYS A 122 4.68 6.21 10.45
N ALA A 123 5.99 6.33 10.30
CA ALA A 123 6.83 7.10 11.19
C ALA A 123 6.95 8.58 10.81
N MET A 124 6.65 8.96 9.55
CA MET A 124 6.68 10.35 9.08
C MET A 124 5.41 11.11 9.49
N PRO A 125 5.50 12.29 10.12
CA PRO A 125 4.32 13.10 10.44
C PRO A 125 3.53 13.49 9.19
N ALA A 126 2.19 13.39 9.23
CA ALA A 126 1.32 13.83 8.14
C ALA A 126 1.51 15.32 7.79
N ALA A 127 1.92 16.13 8.75
CA ALA A 127 2.20 17.56 8.59
C ALA A 127 3.36 17.85 7.61
N GLN A 128 4.23 16.90 7.33
CA GLN A 128 5.32 17.04 6.34
C GLN A 128 4.84 16.94 4.90
N LEU A 129 3.62 16.45 4.67
CA LEU A 129 3.09 16.29 3.33
C LEU A 129 2.65 17.63 2.74
N ALA A 130 3.13 17.94 1.52
CA ALA A 130 2.64 19.04 0.72
C ALA A 130 1.50 18.57 -0.20
N LYS A 131 1.73 17.50 -0.94
CA LYS A 131 0.74 16.92 -1.85
C LYS A 131 0.95 15.42 -2.04
N ALA A 132 -0.09 14.73 -2.50
CA ALA A 132 -0.01 13.37 -3.00
C ALA A 132 -0.52 13.35 -4.44
N GLU A 133 0.27 12.83 -5.35
CA GLU A 133 -0.04 12.77 -6.77
C GLU A 133 -0.39 11.34 -7.15
N VAL A 134 -1.67 11.10 -7.41
CA VAL A 134 -2.17 9.77 -7.83
C VAL A 134 -2.05 9.68 -9.35
N MET A 135 -1.28 8.72 -9.81
CA MET A 135 -1.03 8.43 -11.21
C MET A 135 -1.68 7.10 -11.58
N LEU A 136 -2.66 7.12 -12.48
CA LEU A 136 -3.29 5.89 -12.98
C LEU A 136 -2.35 5.11 -13.92
N SER A 137 -1.40 5.81 -14.51
CA SER A 137 -0.27 5.26 -15.27
C SER A 137 0.95 6.14 -14.99
N ALA A 138 1.93 5.60 -14.29
CA ALA A 138 3.15 6.33 -13.97
C ALA A 138 3.99 6.56 -15.25
N PRO A 139 4.33 7.81 -15.58
CA PRO A 139 5.27 8.09 -16.66
C PRO A 139 6.64 7.45 -16.41
N ALA A 140 7.32 7.01 -17.46
CA ALA A 140 8.57 6.25 -17.35
C ALA A 140 9.70 7.02 -16.64
N ARG A 141 9.64 8.37 -16.59
CA ARG A 141 10.60 9.23 -15.85
C ARG A 141 10.66 8.97 -14.35
N TYR A 142 9.68 8.29 -13.78
CA TYR A 142 9.68 7.90 -12.36
C TYR A 142 10.34 6.53 -12.13
N HIS A 143 10.79 5.83 -13.19
CA HIS A 143 11.35 4.47 -13.12
C HIS A 143 10.48 3.45 -12.39
N VAL A 144 9.18 3.72 -12.31
CA VAL A 144 8.13 2.83 -11.83
C VAL A 144 7.08 2.62 -12.91
N ARG A 145 6.27 1.59 -12.78
CA ARG A 145 5.27 1.21 -13.77
C ARG A 145 3.92 1.00 -13.13
N GLY A 146 2.86 0.92 -13.95
CA GLY A 146 1.52 0.75 -13.46
C GLY A 146 0.99 1.98 -12.75
N MET A 147 0.12 1.77 -11.76
CA MET A 147 -0.38 2.84 -10.90
C MET A 147 0.65 3.24 -9.86
N ALA A 148 0.77 4.53 -9.58
CA ALA A 148 1.68 5.02 -8.54
C ALA A 148 1.11 6.21 -7.77
N ILE A 149 1.61 6.41 -6.55
CA ILE A 149 1.32 7.60 -5.74
C ILE A 149 2.65 8.26 -5.40
N ASN A 150 2.86 9.46 -5.92
CA ASN A 150 4.01 10.28 -5.54
C ASN A 150 3.68 11.13 -4.31
N ILE A 151 4.39 10.87 -3.25
CA ILE A 151 4.29 11.57 -1.98
C ILE A 151 5.28 12.72 -2.01
N VAL A 152 4.77 13.96 -2.06
CA VAL A 152 5.62 15.15 -2.09
C VAL A 152 5.63 15.79 -0.71
N THR A 153 6.81 15.91 -0.15
CA THR A 153 7.05 16.57 1.13
C THR A 153 7.16 18.09 0.96
N LYS A 154 6.95 18.83 2.05
CA LYS A 154 7.15 20.28 2.06
C LYS A 154 8.62 20.62 1.85
N ASP A 155 8.87 21.61 1.03
CA ASP A 155 10.20 22.20 0.86
C ASP A 155 10.31 23.44 1.74
N TYR A 156 11.31 23.45 2.60
CA TYR A 156 11.61 24.54 3.51
C TYR A 156 12.92 25.26 3.18
N ALA A 157 13.50 24.99 2.01
CA ALA A 157 14.76 25.63 1.59
C ALA A 157 14.68 27.15 1.66
N GLY A 158 15.74 27.76 2.19
CA GLY A 158 15.80 29.21 2.41
C GLY A 158 15.15 29.73 3.70
N THR A 159 14.58 28.83 4.52
CA THR A 159 14.02 29.20 5.85
C THR A 159 14.98 28.83 6.97
N ASN A 160 14.74 29.34 8.17
CA ASN A 160 15.37 28.87 9.41
C ASN A 160 14.29 28.35 10.31
N GLN A 161 14.20 27.02 10.46
CA GLN A 161 13.22 26.42 11.34
C GLN A 161 13.75 25.14 11.97
N LEU A 162 13.21 24.85 13.13
CA LEU A 162 13.35 23.58 13.83
C LEU A 162 11.94 23.11 14.22
N SER A 163 11.60 21.90 13.84
CA SER A 163 10.32 21.29 14.21
C SER A 163 10.50 19.81 14.49
N GLY A 164 9.63 19.25 15.27
CA GLY A 164 9.67 17.83 15.54
C GLY A 164 8.40 17.30 16.18
N GLN A 165 8.35 15.97 16.27
CA GLN A 165 7.26 15.23 16.86
C GLN A 165 7.80 14.04 17.64
N ILE A 166 7.28 13.85 18.83
CA ILE A 166 7.52 12.67 19.66
C ILE A 166 6.18 11.98 19.85
N ILE A 167 6.16 10.67 19.62
CA ILE A 167 4.99 9.82 19.85
C ILE A 167 5.42 8.69 20.75
N GLY A 168 4.65 8.44 21.82
CA GLY A 168 4.77 7.24 22.65
C GLY A 168 3.41 6.60 22.80
N GLY A 169 3.36 5.29 22.77
CA GLY A 169 2.10 4.58 22.88
C GLY A 169 2.21 3.10 23.15
N MET A 170 1.05 2.50 23.35
CA MET A 170 0.89 1.08 23.59
C MET A 170 -0.29 0.57 22.77
N GLU A 171 -0.10 -0.56 22.13
CA GLU A 171 -1.14 -1.33 21.48
C GLU A 171 -1.44 -2.58 22.31
N GLN A 172 -2.70 -2.85 22.53
CA GLN A 172 -3.21 -4.00 23.26
C GLN A 172 -4.15 -4.81 22.34
N ASN A 173 -3.74 -6.04 22.03
CA ASN A 173 -4.66 -7.08 21.57
C ASN A 173 -4.73 -8.17 22.67
N LYS A 174 -4.45 -9.44 22.36
CA LYS A 174 -4.25 -10.48 23.39
C LYS A 174 -3.02 -10.18 24.27
N TYR A 175 -1.99 -9.51 23.73
CA TYR A 175 -0.77 -9.09 24.40
C TYR A 175 -0.50 -7.61 24.16
N ALA A 176 0.32 -7.02 25.04
CA ALA A 176 0.72 -5.62 24.92
C ALA A 176 1.99 -5.47 24.07
N LYS A 177 2.03 -4.40 23.28
CA LYS A 177 3.17 -3.97 22.48
C LYS A 177 3.35 -2.47 22.62
N GLY A 178 4.54 -2.04 23.03
CA GLY A 178 4.91 -0.63 23.16
C GLY A 178 5.56 -0.09 21.89
N PHE A 179 5.41 1.20 21.64
CA PHE A 179 6.13 1.88 20.56
C PHE A 179 6.49 3.30 20.92
N GLY A 180 7.56 3.79 20.32
CA GLY A 180 8.01 5.18 20.37
C GLY A 180 8.52 5.63 19.03
N ASN A 181 8.25 6.88 18.67
CA ASN A 181 8.73 7.50 17.44
C ASN A 181 9.18 8.93 17.73
N VAL A 182 10.36 9.29 17.23
CA VAL A 182 10.90 10.64 17.28
C VAL A 182 11.20 11.07 15.85
N TYR A 183 10.67 12.21 15.47
CA TYR A 183 10.95 12.87 14.19
C TYR A 183 11.45 14.28 14.46
N LEU A 184 12.55 14.65 13.83
CA LEU A 184 13.17 15.97 13.90
C LEU A 184 13.38 16.49 12.48
N SER A 185 13.01 17.73 12.22
CA SER A 185 13.28 18.44 10.96
C SER A 185 13.92 19.79 11.26
N MET A 186 15.08 20.01 10.71
CA MET A 186 15.84 21.25 10.82
C MET A 186 16.14 21.81 9.41
N GLN A 187 15.87 23.08 9.22
CA GLN A 187 16.30 23.81 8.05
C GLN A 187 17.08 25.04 8.47
N ARG A 188 18.24 25.25 7.91
CA ARG A 188 19.09 26.45 8.14
C ARG A 188 19.62 26.96 6.81
N GLY A 189 18.94 27.95 6.25
CA GLY A 189 19.26 28.48 4.94
C GLY A 189 19.23 27.41 3.85
N LYS A 190 20.38 27.11 3.26
CA LYS A 190 20.53 26.12 2.17
C LYS A 190 20.61 24.67 2.64
N PHE A 191 20.86 24.44 3.94
CA PHE A 191 21.02 23.10 4.51
C PHE A 191 19.77 22.66 5.24
N GLY A 192 19.31 21.44 4.94
CA GLY A 192 18.23 20.75 5.63
C GLY A 192 18.68 19.41 6.17
N LEU A 193 18.11 19.04 7.33
CA LEU A 193 18.33 17.77 8.01
C LEU A 193 17.01 17.27 8.57
N ASP A 194 16.61 16.05 8.18
CA ASP A 194 15.51 15.32 8.80
C ASP A 194 16.08 14.05 9.46
N ALA A 195 15.73 13.83 10.72
CA ALA A 195 16.11 12.64 11.46
C ALA A 195 14.87 11.95 12.02
N GLN A 196 14.82 10.64 11.92
CA GLN A 196 13.72 9.81 12.39
C GLN A 196 14.27 8.58 13.10
N TYR A 197 13.64 8.24 14.22
CA TYR A 197 13.86 6.99 14.93
C TYR A 197 12.55 6.44 15.43
N LYS A 198 12.30 5.15 15.19
CA LYS A 198 11.13 4.42 15.69
C LYS A 198 11.58 3.14 16.37
N LEU A 199 10.98 2.87 17.51
CA LEU A 199 11.13 1.63 18.27
C LEU A 199 9.76 0.98 18.43
N VAL A 200 9.67 -0.30 18.14
CA VAL A 200 8.50 -1.14 18.47
C VAL A 200 9.02 -2.33 19.29
N ASN A 201 8.39 -2.63 20.40
CA ASN A 201 8.79 -3.75 21.25
C ASN A 201 7.57 -4.38 21.93
N GLY A 202 7.47 -5.69 21.88
CA GLY A 202 6.41 -6.41 22.57
C GLY A 202 5.95 -7.68 21.90
N ASN A 203 4.82 -8.19 22.39
CA ASN A 203 4.25 -9.44 21.90
C ASN A 203 3.08 -9.19 20.97
N SER A 204 2.94 -10.05 19.96
CA SER A 204 1.76 -10.16 19.10
C SER A 204 1.21 -11.58 19.16
N TYR A 205 -0.05 -11.74 18.74
CA TYR A 205 -0.72 -13.02 18.66
C TYR A 205 -1.38 -13.20 17.31
N GLY A 206 -1.23 -14.38 16.74
CA GLY A 206 -1.92 -14.84 15.54
C GLY A 206 -2.65 -16.15 15.82
N GLU A 207 -3.69 -16.41 15.05
CA GLU A 207 -4.47 -17.65 15.13
C GLU A 207 -4.89 -18.06 13.73
N SER A 208 -4.81 -19.35 13.46
CA SER A 208 -5.34 -19.95 12.24
C SER A 208 -6.01 -21.28 12.54
N SER A 209 -7.02 -21.64 11.77
CA SER A 209 -7.62 -22.96 11.79
C SER A 209 -7.76 -23.50 10.39
N ARG A 210 -7.60 -24.81 10.24
CA ARG A 210 -7.74 -25.52 8.97
C ARG A 210 -8.75 -26.65 9.14
N ILE A 211 -9.55 -26.85 8.10
CA ILE A 211 -10.48 -27.96 8.00
C ILE A 211 -10.34 -28.50 6.59
N ALA A 212 -10.13 -29.81 6.48
CA ALA A 212 -9.95 -30.43 5.19
C ALA A 212 -10.58 -31.82 5.15
N ASN A 213 -11.04 -32.24 3.97
CA ASN A 213 -11.30 -33.65 3.65
C ASN A 213 -10.21 -34.05 2.66
N HIS A 214 -9.07 -34.50 3.23
CA HIS A 214 -7.84 -34.75 2.48
C HIS A 214 -8.00 -35.99 1.59
N PRO A 215 -7.77 -35.89 0.26
CA PRO A 215 -7.87 -37.02 -0.64
C PRO A 215 -6.60 -37.88 -0.59
N LEU A 216 -6.71 -39.11 -0.19
CA LEU A 216 -5.67 -40.13 -0.41
C LEU A 216 -6.13 -41.09 -1.51
N ALA A 217 -5.21 -41.81 -2.14
CA ALA A 217 -5.48 -42.64 -3.31
C ALA A 217 -6.72 -43.53 -3.18
N ASN A 218 -7.04 -44.03 -1.96
CA ASN A 218 -8.13 -44.98 -1.69
C ASN A 218 -9.09 -44.53 -0.61
N ASN A 219 -8.90 -43.33 -0.03
CA ASN A 219 -9.70 -42.88 1.10
C ASN A 219 -9.74 -41.34 1.18
N ARG A 220 -10.72 -40.80 1.90
CA ARG A 220 -10.72 -39.40 2.34
C ARG A 220 -10.56 -39.33 3.85
N VAL A 221 -9.62 -38.51 4.30
CA VAL A 221 -9.31 -38.36 5.71
C VAL A 221 -9.79 -36.97 6.16
N HIS A 222 -10.64 -36.97 7.19
CA HIS A 222 -11.05 -35.72 7.81
C HIS A 222 -9.90 -35.17 8.64
N TYR A 223 -9.54 -33.92 8.38
CA TYR A 223 -8.47 -33.19 9.07
C TYR A 223 -8.99 -31.89 9.65
N THR A 224 -8.68 -31.61 10.90
CA THR A 224 -8.96 -30.33 11.53
C THR A 224 -7.85 -29.95 12.49
N ASP A 225 -7.41 -28.71 12.46
CA ASP A 225 -6.47 -28.18 13.42
C ASP A 225 -6.73 -26.71 13.76
N GLU A 226 -6.19 -26.30 14.92
CA GLU A 226 -6.11 -24.91 15.36
C GLU A 226 -4.67 -24.60 15.76
N THR A 227 -4.13 -23.52 15.24
CA THR A 227 -2.78 -23.04 15.54
C THR A 227 -2.85 -21.67 16.21
N GLY A 228 -2.32 -21.58 17.41
CA GLY A 228 -2.07 -20.31 18.10
C GLY A 228 -0.59 -19.95 18.05
N GLN A 229 -0.27 -18.73 17.64
CA GLN A 229 1.10 -18.23 17.57
C GLN A 229 1.30 -17.00 18.44
N LYS A 230 2.27 -17.06 19.36
CA LYS A 230 2.77 -15.90 20.09
C LYS A 230 4.11 -15.50 19.52
N SER A 231 4.24 -14.24 19.12
CA SER A 231 5.50 -13.68 18.62
C SER A 231 5.94 -12.51 19.46
N PHE A 232 7.20 -12.52 19.90
CA PHE A 232 7.87 -11.37 20.47
C PHE A 232 8.71 -10.71 19.37
N GLY A 233 8.60 -9.38 19.23
CA GLY A 233 9.39 -8.61 18.29
C GLY A 233 9.98 -7.36 18.92
N ILE A 234 11.17 -7.00 18.45
CA ILE A 234 11.77 -5.69 18.67
C ILE A 234 12.28 -5.18 17.34
N THR A 235 11.81 -3.99 16.94
CA THR A 235 12.14 -3.35 15.66
C THR A 235 12.68 -1.96 15.93
N HIS A 236 13.84 -1.67 15.35
CA HIS A 236 14.46 -0.34 15.31
C HIS A 236 14.49 0.14 13.86
N ASP A 237 13.76 1.22 13.57
CA ASP A 237 13.83 1.92 12.29
C ASP A 237 14.49 3.27 12.50
N TYR A 238 15.47 3.61 11.68
CA TYR A 238 16.13 4.91 11.74
C TYR A 238 16.42 5.45 10.34
N ARG A 239 16.30 6.78 10.23
CA ARG A 239 16.54 7.47 8.98
C ARG A 239 17.15 8.84 9.22
N LEU A 240 18.07 9.19 8.35
CA LEU A 240 18.72 10.50 8.29
C LEU A 240 18.66 10.99 6.84
N ASP A 241 17.97 12.09 6.60
CA ASP A 241 17.93 12.76 5.30
C ASP A 241 18.66 14.09 5.41
N MET A 242 19.61 14.33 4.53
CA MET A 242 20.35 15.58 4.41
C MET A 242 20.15 16.17 3.04
N ASN A 243 19.87 17.45 2.96
CA ASN A 243 19.75 18.14 1.70
C ASN A 243 20.54 19.46 1.70
N TYR A 244 21.09 19.80 0.54
CA TYR A 244 21.77 21.08 0.34
C TYR A 244 21.34 21.69 -0.99
N ALA A 245 20.68 22.85 -0.92
CA ALA A 245 20.25 23.63 -2.08
C ALA A 245 21.32 24.66 -2.46
N PHE A 246 22.17 24.36 -3.45
CA PHE A 246 23.14 25.31 -3.99
C PHE A 246 22.45 26.53 -4.62
N SER A 247 21.38 26.25 -5.40
CA SER A 247 20.46 27.22 -6.00
C SER A 247 19.07 26.58 -6.16
N LYS A 248 18.09 27.30 -6.72
CA LYS A 248 16.72 26.80 -6.95
C LYS A 248 16.68 25.49 -7.76
N ASN A 249 17.57 25.33 -8.72
CA ASN A 249 17.62 24.16 -9.62
C ASN A 249 18.91 23.35 -9.45
N HIS A 250 19.62 23.51 -8.33
CA HIS A 250 20.87 22.82 -8.07
C HIS A 250 20.85 22.31 -6.63
N ARG A 251 20.68 21.01 -6.44
CA ARG A 251 20.45 20.41 -5.14
C ARG A 251 21.12 19.05 -5.02
N LEU A 252 21.62 18.76 -3.83
CA LEU A 252 22.09 17.45 -3.41
C LEU A 252 21.22 16.96 -2.26
N ASP A 253 20.67 15.77 -2.38
CA ASP A 253 19.95 15.07 -1.34
C ASP A 253 20.66 13.75 -1.05
N VAL A 254 20.91 13.45 0.22
CA VAL A 254 21.50 12.18 0.66
C VAL A 254 20.67 11.64 1.81
N ALA A 255 20.28 10.38 1.71
CA ALA A 255 19.51 9.73 2.73
C ALA A 255 20.15 8.42 3.16
N TYR A 256 20.15 8.15 4.46
CA TYR A 256 20.49 6.87 5.04
C TYR A 256 19.30 6.30 5.77
N THR A 257 18.93 5.05 5.47
CA THR A 257 17.84 4.32 6.13
C THR A 257 18.39 3.01 6.65
N GLY A 258 18.10 2.70 7.91
CA GLY A 258 18.41 1.42 8.50
C GLY A 258 17.24 0.83 9.26
N GLN A 259 17.14 -0.50 9.22
CA GLN A 259 16.21 -1.28 10.01
C GLN A 259 16.96 -2.44 10.64
N TRP A 260 16.68 -2.66 11.90
CA TRP A 260 17.06 -3.86 12.62
C TRP A 260 15.82 -4.45 13.29
N ASP A 261 15.53 -5.70 12.96
CA ASP A 261 14.42 -6.45 13.52
C ASP A 261 14.91 -7.75 14.12
N LYS A 262 14.33 -8.10 15.26
CA LYS A 262 14.48 -9.42 15.88
C LYS A 262 13.11 -9.94 16.22
N THR A 263 12.75 -11.10 15.69
CA THR A 263 11.47 -11.75 15.98
C THR A 263 11.71 -13.17 16.49
N SER A 264 10.97 -13.53 17.52
CA SER A 264 10.91 -14.90 18.08
C SER A 264 9.45 -15.31 18.20
N SER A 265 9.07 -16.39 17.53
CA SER A 265 7.70 -16.87 17.47
C SER A 265 7.60 -18.30 17.99
N ASN A 266 6.60 -18.55 18.82
CA ASN A 266 6.22 -19.87 19.27
C ASN A 266 4.79 -20.17 18.81
N SER A 267 4.63 -21.23 18.03
CA SER A 267 3.34 -21.71 17.56
C SER A 267 3.00 -23.04 18.20
N GLN A 268 1.75 -23.21 18.57
CA GLN A 268 1.22 -24.50 19.03
C GLN A 268 -0.01 -24.85 18.20
N THR A 269 0.00 -26.07 17.66
CA THR A 269 -1.09 -26.61 16.86
C THR A 269 -1.70 -27.77 17.64
N THR A 270 -3.04 -27.83 17.63
CA THR A 270 -3.84 -28.89 18.26
C THR A 270 -4.89 -29.39 17.27
N GLY A 271 -5.34 -30.63 17.45
CA GLY A 271 -6.32 -31.30 16.57
C GLY A 271 -5.72 -32.52 15.90
N SER A 272 -6.00 -32.73 14.61
CA SER A 272 -5.41 -33.84 13.81
C SER A 272 -3.91 -33.69 13.60
N SER A 273 -3.33 -32.56 13.94
CA SER A 273 -1.89 -32.34 14.09
C SER A 273 -1.63 -31.77 15.48
N ILE A 274 -0.72 -32.36 16.21
CA ILE A 274 -0.22 -31.82 17.48
C ILE A 274 1.21 -31.43 17.26
N SER A 275 1.53 -30.14 17.28
CA SER A 275 2.89 -29.67 17.04
C SER A 275 3.24 -28.41 17.80
N GLY A 276 4.53 -28.32 18.20
CA GLY A 276 5.19 -27.13 18.64
C GLY A 276 6.17 -26.64 17.58
N MET A 277 6.15 -25.35 17.27
CA MET A 277 7.14 -24.75 16.39
C MET A 277 7.73 -23.51 17.04
N HIS A 278 9.04 -23.43 17.04
CA HIS A 278 9.79 -22.24 17.40
C HIS A 278 10.48 -21.67 16.14
N ARG A 279 10.37 -20.36 15.93
CA ARG A 279 11.06 -19.65 14.86
C ARG A 279 11.71 -18.39 15.39
N GLY A 280 13.02 -18.26 15.16
CA GLY A 280 13.79 -17.05 15.40
C GLY A 280 14.23 -16.43 14.08
N SER A 281 14.14 -15.12 13.93
CA SER A 281 14.66 -14.39 12.78
C SER A 281 15.26 -13.05 13.19
N HIS A 282 16.25 -12.63 12.44
CA HIS A 282 16.79 -11.28 12.48
C HIS A 282 16.70 -10.70 11.06
N GLU A 283 16.43 -9.40 10.96
CA GLU A 283 16.46 -8.68 9.70
C GLU A 283 17.36 -7.46 9.86
N TYR A 284 18.26 -7.30 8.89
CA TYR A 284 19.17 -6.17 8.80
C TYR A 284 19.01 -5.53 7.44
N LEU A 285 18.54 -4.29 7.41
CA LEU A 285 18.45 -3.46 6.22
C LEU A 285 19.33 -2.23 6.41
N GLN A 286 20.15 -1.93 5.42
CA GLN A 286 20.91 -0.69 5.32
C GLN A 286 20.76 -0.15 3.90
N ASN A 287 20.38 1.10 3.76
CA ASN A 287 20.19 1.72 2.47
C ASN A 287 20.78 3.15 2.49
N VAL A 288 21.52 3.47 1.46
CA VAL A 288 22.02 4.82 1.19
C VAL A 288 21.51 5.26 -0.17
N ASP A 289 20.85 6.40 -0.23
CA ASP A 289 20.38 7.04 -1.46
C ASP A 289 21.06 8.41 -1.62
N ALA A 290 21.53 8.73 -2.80
CA ALA A 290 22.07 10.04 -3.15
C ALA A 290 21.45 10.54 -4.45
N ASN A 291 20.97 11.79 -4.46
CA ASN A 291 20.34 12.39 -5.62
C ASN A 291 20.97 13.76 -5.86
N TYR A 292 21.47 13.99 -7.05
CA TYR A 292 22.12 15.23 -7.44
C TYR A 292 21.45 15.83 -8.67
N THR A 293 20.73 16.93 -8.46
CA THR A 293 20.11 17.69 -9.55
C THR A 293 21.03 18.83 -9.96
N LEU A 294 21.42 18.85 -11.22
CA LEU A 294 22.29 19.86 -11.83
C LEU A 294 21.47 21.07 -12.32
N PRO A 295 22.11 22.26 -12.46
CA PRO A 295 21.39 23.49 -12.84
C PRO A 295 20.62 23.42 -14.15
N PHE A 296 21.08 22.60 -15.09
CA PHE A 296 20.43 22.40 -16.41
C PHE A 296 19.38 21.27 -16.43
N GLY A 297 19.01 20.74 -15.24
CA GLY A 297 17.90 19.81 -15.09
C GLY A 297 18.25 18.33 -15.20
N LEU A 298 19.53 17.96 -15.40
CA LEU A 298 19.96 16.56 -15.27
C LEU A 298 19.93 16.14 -13.80
N THR A 299 19.28 15.03 -13.52
CA THR A 299 19.28 14.39 -12.20
C THR A 299 20.05 13.08 -12.26
N LEU A 300 21.06 12.95 -11.42
CA LEU A 300 21.82 11.73 -11.21
C LEU A 300 21.44 11.13 -9.86
N SER A 301 21.09 9.86 -9.83
CA SER A 301 20.81 9.17 -8.59
C SER A 301 21.65 7.91 -8.44
N GLY A 302 22.06 7.63 -7.22
CA GLY A 302 22.74 6.41 -6.84
C GLY A 302 22.15 5.85 -5.54
N SER A 303 21.91 4.55 -5.49
CA SER A 303 21.42 3.89 -4.30
C SER A 303 22.15 2.58 -4.07
N TYR A 304 22.47 2.30 -2.81
CA TYR A 304 22.99 1.01 -2.35
C TYR A 304 22.11 0.46 -1.25
N THR A 305 21.71 -0.81 -1.37
CA THR A 305 20.96 -1.53 -0.34
C THR A 305 21.70 -2.80 0.04
N TYR A 306 21.91 -2.99 1.33
CA TYR A 306 22.32 -4.22 1.96
C TYR A 306 21.16 -4.79 2.77
N TYR A 307 20.82 -6.05 2.53
CA TYR A 307 19.79 -6.77 3.26
C TYR A 307 20.30 -8.14 3.68
N ARG A 308 20.05 -8.54 4.93
CA ARG A 308 20.41 -9.86 5.45
C ARG A 308 19.34 -10.34 6.42
N THR A 309 18.91 -11.60 6.25
CA THR A 309 17.91 -12.22 7.12
C THR A 309 18.28 -13.66 7.47
N PRO A 310 19.05 -13.92 8.54
CA PRO A 310 19.21 -15.24 9.12
C PRO A 310 17.95 -15.67 9.85
N GLN A 311 17.56 -16.92 9.68
CA GLN A 311 16.39 -17.53 10.30
C GLN A 311 16.72 -18.92 10.82
N GLN A 312 16.12 -19.32 11.93
CA GLN A 312 16.16 -20.66 12.49
C GLN A 312 14.75 -21.10 12.86
N GLN A 313 14.40 -22.31 12.54
CA GLN A 313 13.11 -22.93 12.82
C GLN A 313 13.32 -24.32 13.41
N THR A 314 12.58 -24.65 14.47
CA THR A 314 12.42 -26.02 14.95
C THR A 314 10.93 -26.38 14.90
N LEU A 315 10.61 -27.55 14.44
CA LEU A 315 9.27 -28.14 14.42
C LEU A 315 9.33 -29.52 15.05
N ASP A 316 8.55 -29.70 16.10
CA ASP A 316 8.31 -31.00 16.74
C ASP A 316 6.82 -31.29 16.66
N GLY A 317 6.42 -32.36 15.96
CA GLY A 317 5.03 -32.61 15.77
C GLY A 317 4.68 -34.03 15.32
N THR A 318 3.45 -34.40 15.61
CA THR A 318 2.84 -35.65 15.20
C THR A 318 1.58 -35.33 14.43
N LEU A 319 1.43 -35.93 13.28
CA LEU A 319 0.21 -35.92 12.47
C LEU A 319 -0.56 -37.20 12.80
N THR A 320 -1.70 -37.02 13.48
CA THR A 320 -2.61 -38.08 13.86
C THR A 320 -3.91 -37.94 13.07
N ALA A 321 -4.09 -38.73 12.05
CA ALA A 321 -5.31 -38.71 11.27
C ALA A 321 -6.11 -40.00 11.51
N GLU A 322 -7.42 -39.89 11.48
CA GLU A 322 -8.33 -41.01 11.70
C GLU A 322 -8.03 -42.16 10.72
N ASN A 323 -7.79 -43.38 11.26
CA ASN A 323 -7.44 -44.58 10.52
C ASN A 323 -6.06 -44.54 9.79
N MET A 324 -5.12 -43.75 10.25
CA MET A 324 -3.73 -43.72 9.75
C MET A 324 -2.73 -43.98 10.87
N THR A 325 -1.53 -44.44 10.49
CA THR A 325 -0.37 -44.50 11.40
C THR A 325 0.12 -43.09 11.66
N ASP A 326 0.36 -42.76 12.92
CA ASP A 326 0.93 -41.48 13.31
C ASP A 326 2.24 -41.22 12.55
N THR A 327 2.35 -40.02 12.00
CA THR A 327 3.55 -39.60 11.30
C THR A 327 4.25 -38.51 12.13
N GLU A 328 5.46 -38.82 12.64
CA GLU A 328 6.29 -37.83 13.32
C GLU A 328 6.99 -36.92 12.32
N ARG A 329 7.03 -35.64 12.63
CA ARG A 329 7.82 -34.62 11.93
C ARG A 329 8.60 -33.78 12.91
N ASN A 330 9.85 -34.13 13.12
CA ASN A 330 10.75 -33.44 14.03
C ASN A 330 11.94 -32.94 13.19
N LEU A 331 12.05 -31.64 13.03
CA LEU A 331 13.06 -31.04 12.16
C LEU A 331 13.59 -29.71 12.70
N THR A 332 14.81 -29.41 12.29
CA THR A 332 15.44 -28.11 12.47
C THR A 332 15.88 -27.57 11.12
N SER A 333 15.48 -26.34 10.81
CA SER A 333 15.86 -25.65 9.57
C SER A 333 16.62 -24.37 9.90
N GLY A 334 17.75 -24.17 9.27
CA GLY A 334 18.50 -22.91 9.25
C GLY A 334 18.52 -22.35 7.84
N SER A 335 18.26 -21.05 7.71
CA SER A 335 18.33 -20.37 6.41
C SER A 335 18.89 -18.96 6.57
N GLU A 336 19.53 -18.47 5.54
CA GLU A 336 19.99 -17.09 5.46
C GLU A 336 19.90 -16.59 4.02
N GLN A 337 19.45 -15.35 3.87
CA GLN A 337 19.51 -14.60 2.62
C GLN A 337 20.31 -13.33 2.81
N THR A 338 21.23 -13.05 1.88
CA THR A 338 21.98 -11.80 1.82
C THR A 338 21.84 -11.19 0.43
N ILE A 339 21.38 -9.93 0.35
CA ILE A 339 21.20 -9.19 -0.89
C ILE A 339 22.04 -7.92 -0.86
N ASN A 340 22.81 -7.72 -1.92
CA ASN A 340 23.49 -6.46 -2.22
C ASN A 340 22.91 -5.90 -3.52
N LYS A 341 22.37 -4.68 -3.48
CA LYS A 341 21.69 -4.07 -4.61
C LYS A 341 22.23 -2.65 -4.85
N TRP A 342 22.69 -2.42 -6.08
CA TRP A 342 23.10 -1.10 -6.58
C TRP A 342 22.11 -0.64 -7.64
N VAL A 343 21.73 0.62 -7.58
CA VAL A 343 20.86 1.26 -8.58
C VAL A 343 21.46 2.61 -8.94
N PHE A 344 21.58 2.90 -10.23
CA PHE A 344 22.01 4.18 -10.76
C PHE A 344 21.01 4.67 -11.78
N THR A 345 20.66 5.96 -11.73
CA THR A 345 19.81 6.60 -12.75
C THR A 345 20.42 7.89 -13.24
N ALA A 346 20.10 8.22 -14.49
CA ALA A 346 20.40 9.53 -15.07
C ALA A 346 19.19 9.97 -15.89
N ASP A 347 18.57 11.08 -15.49
CA ASP A 347 17.29 11.54 -15.98
C ASP A 347 17.35 13.00 -16.41
N GLN A 348 16.82 13.29 -17.60
CA GLN A 348 16.74 14.63 -18.15
C GLN A 348 15.33 14.93 -18.61
N THR A 349 14.86 16.15 -18.29
CA THR A 349 13.58 16.66 -18.79
C THR A 349 13.77 18.05 -19.40
N HIS A 350 13.21 18.23 -20.58
CA HIS A 350 13.20 19.50 -21.31
C HIS A 350 11.78 20.00 -21.48
N SER A 351 11.58 21.28 -21.22
CA SER A 351 10.41 22.03 -21.66
C SER A 351 10.74 22.68 -22.99
N LEU A 352 10.04 22.27 -24.04
CA LEU A 352 10.24 22.75 -25.39
C LEU A 352 9.17 23.79 -25.74
N GLU A 353 9.36 24.51 -26.84
CA GLU A 353 8.39 25.48 -27.34
C GLU A 353 7.02 24.86 -27.66
N HIS A 354 5.99 25.70 -27.74
CA HIS A 354 4.63 25.34 -28.07
C HIS A 354 4.01 24.28 -27.14
N GLY A 355 4.46 24.20 -25.86
CA GLY A 355 3.90 23.29 -24.86
C GLY A 355 4.32 21.82 -25.04
N TRP A 356 5.40 21.56 -25.78
CA TRP A 356 6.04 20.25 -25.82
C TRP A 356 6.94 20.03 -24.59
N GLY A 357 7.03 18.80 -24.14
CA GLY A 357 8.01 18.34 -23.16
C GLY A 357 8.65 17.04 -23.63
N LEU A 358 9.93 16.91 -23.40
CA LEU A 358 10.71 15.71 -23.68
C LEU A 358 11.37 15.24 -22.39
N SER A 359 11.24 13.96 -22.06
CA SER A 359 11.96 13.32 -20.95
C SER A 359 12.65 12.06 -21.46
N TYR A 360 13.86 11.80 -20.98
CA TYR A 360 14.60 10.59 -21.30
C TYR A 360 15.55 10.27 -20.16
N GLY A 361 15.90 9.00 -20.04
CA GLY A 361 16.82 8.58 -19.01
C GLY A 361 17.18 7.11 -19.11
N VAL A 362 18.09 6.74 -18.24
CA VAL A 362 18.60 5.38 -18.11
C VAL A 362 18.67 4.97 -16.64
N LYS A 363 18.38 3.71 -16.36
CA LYS A 363 18.55 3.07 -15.05
C LYS A 363 19.36 1.80 -15.23
N GLY A 364 20.43 1.66 -14.45
CA GLY A 364 21.15 0.41 -14.24
C GLY A 364 20.91 -0.12 -12.85
N GLN A 365 20.58 -1.41 -12.74
CA GLN A 365 20.41 -2.10 -11.45
C GLN A 365 21.24 -3.37 -11.45
N PHE A 366 21.99 -3.57 -10.38
CA PHE A 366 22.89 -4.73 -10.18
C PHE A 366 22.55 -5.35 -8.83
N VAL A 367 22.18 -6.62 -8.82
CA VAL A 367 21.83 -7.35 -7.60
C VAL A 367 22.68 -8.59 -7.48
N SER A 368 23.22 -8.83 -6.31
CA SER A 368 23.79 -10.10 -5.90
C SER A 368 22.96 -10.63 -4.73
N ASN A 369 22.31 -11.77 -4.94
CA ASN A 369 21.54 -12.47 -3.93
C ASN A 369 22.16 -13.81 -3.64
N LYS A 370 22.56 -14.04 -2.39
CA LYS A 370 23.04 -15.33 -1.87
C LYS A 370 22.05 -15.83 -0.84
N SER A 371 21.52 -17.01 -1.07
CA SER A 371 20.56 -17.64 -0.18
C SER A 371 20.94 -19.07 0.05
N TYR A 372 20.86 -19.54 1.29
CA TYR A 372 21.00 -20.96 1.60
C TYR A 372 19.95 -21.39 2.63
N GLN A 373 19.63 -22.67 2.60
CA GLN A 373 18.81 -23.36 3.58
C GLN A 373 19.34 -24.76 3.80
N THR A 374 19.30 -25.21 5.06
CA THR A 374 19.56 -26.60 5.43
C THR A 374 18.49 -27.03 6.43
N THR A 375 17.85 -28.18 6.17
CA THR A 375 16.87 -28.79 7.06
C THR A 375 17.32 -30.19 7.42
N ILE A 376 17.43 -30.45 8.70
CA ILE A 376 17.84 -31.73 9.30
C ILE A 376 16.69 -32.32 10.12
N ASP A 377 16.61 -33.62 10.20
CA ASP A 377 15.72 -34.34 11.12
C ASP A 377 16.28 -34.39 12.57
N LYS A 378 15.55 -35.04 13.46
CA LYS A 378 15.95 -35.19 14.87
C LYS A 378 17.27 -35.95 15.06
N ASP A 379 17.63 -36.81 14.12
CA ASP A 379 18.84 -37.61 14.18
C ASP A 379 20.06 -36.87 13.57
N GLY A 380 19.85 -35.65 13.09
CA GLY A 380 20.86 -34.81 12.46
C GLY A 380 21.10 -35.10 10.99
N SER A 381 20.34 -36.01 10.37
CA SER A 381 20.42 -36.32 8.97
C SER A 381 19.74 -35.24 8.12
N VAL A 382 20.35 -34.82 7.02
CA VAL A 382 19.77 -33.86 6.09
C VAL A 382 18.58 -34.51 5.38
N LEU A 383 17.42 -33.84 5.40
CA LEU A 383 16.23 -34.33 4.71
C LEU A 383 16.47 -34.41 3.19
N PRO A 384 15.81 -35.33 2.47
CA PRO A 384 15.70 -35.25 1.02
C PRO A 384 15.20 -33.83 0.64
N ASP A 385 15.84 -33.15 -0.28
CA ASP A 385 15.59 -31.75 -0.64
C ASP A 385 15.73 -30.71 0.51
N GLY A 386 16.34 -31.13 1.63
CA GLY A 386 16.58 -30.29 2.81
C GLY A 386 17.69 -29.25 2.62
N THR A 387 18.49 -29.32 1.55
CA THR A 387 19.54 -28.33 1.27
C THR A 387 19.25 -27.59 -0.02
N SER A 388 19.24 -26.27 0.06
CA SER A 388 19.14 -25.37 -1.11
C SER A 388 20.18 -24.26 -0.97
N SER A 389 20.94 -24.02 -2.03
CA SER A 389 21.90 -22.91 -2.10
C SER A 389 21.78 -22.26 -3.48
N VAL A 390 21.57 -20.95 -3.46
CA VAL A 390 21.36 -20.15 -4.67
C VAL A 390 22.25 -18.91 -4.61
N ASP A 391 23.01 -18.67 -5.68
CA ASP A 391 23.77 -17.43 -5.91
C ASP A 391 23.28 -16.83 -7.24
N ILE A 392 22.47 -15.76 -7.14
CA ILE A 392 21.86 -15.11 -8.29
C ILE A 392 22.49 -13.72 -8.44
N ASN A 393 23.10 -13.49 -9.60
CA ASN A 393 23.57 -12.18 -10.00
C ASN A 393 22.70 -11.64 -11.14
N GLU A 394 22.05 -10.51 -10.90
CA GLU A 394 21.14 -9.89 -11.85
C GLU A 394 21.67 -8.56 -12.35
N ARG A 395 21.37 -8.28 -13.60
CA ARG A 395 21.63 -6.98 -14.24
C ARG A 395 20.39 -6.55 -15.00
N ILE A 396 19.88 -5.35 -14.65
CA ILE A 396 18.72 -4.78 -15.31
C ILE A 396 19.12 -3.42 -15.87
N TRP A 397 18.98 -3.28 -17.19
CA TRP A 397 19.09 -2.01 -17.86
C TRP A 397 17.72 -1.56 -18.34
N ASN A 398 17.34 -0.33 -17.99
CA ASN A 398 16.10 0.27 -18.41
C ASN A 398 16.37 1.62 -19.01
N MET A 399 15.92 1.84 -20.24
CA MET A 399 16.03 3.10 -20.95
C MET A 399 14.63 3.58 -21.30
N TYR A 400 14.37 4.89 -21.20
CA TYR A 400 13.08 5.41 -21.57
C TYR A 400 13.20 6.72 -22.35
N VAL A 401 12.15 6.98 -23.13
CA VAL A 401 11.84 8.26 -23.73
C VAL A 401 10.36 8.57 -23.53
N GLY A 402 10.08 9.81 -23.19
CA GLY A 402 8.71 10.29 -22.95
C GLY A 402 8.47 11.64 -23.60
N PHE A 403 7.28 11.82 -24.13
CA PHE A 403 6.81 13.06 -24.73
C PHE A 403 5.55 13.52 -24.01
N SER A 404 5.50 14.81 -23.76
CA SER A 404 4.27 15.45 -23.27
C SER A 404 3.90 16.61 -24.17
N LYS A 405 2.60 16.85 -24.34
CA LYS A 405 2.06 17.95 -25.13
C LYS A 405 0.88 18.56 -24.41
N GLN A 406 0.97 19.84 -24.12
CA GLN A 406 -0.17 20.67 -23.82
C GLN A 406 -0.77 21.16 -25.15
N ILE A 407 -1.84 20.48 -25.61
CA ILE A 407 -2.46 20.77 -26.92
C ILE A 407 -3.15 22.13 -26.88
N ASN A 408 -3.89 22.36 -25.78
CA ASN A 408 -4.52 23.64 -25.45
C ASN A 408 -4.73 23.72 -23.92
N LYS A 409 -5.41 24.76 -23.41
CA LYS A 409 -5.66 24.90 -21.97
C LYS A 409 -6.48 23.75 -21.37
N ALA A 410 -7.24 23.04 -22.18
CA ALA A 410 -8.13 21.97 -21.76
C ALA A 410 -7.51 20.57 -21.92
N VAL A 411 -6.64 20.34 -22.91
CA VAL A 411 -6.18 19.00 -23.28
C VAL A 411 -4.67 18.88 -23.14
N SER A 412 -4.23 17.87 -22.39
CA SER A 412 -2.82 17.48 -22.29
C SER A 412 -2.67 15.96 -22.52
N VAL A 413 -1.61 15.59 -23.19
CA VAL A 413 -1.26 14.18 -23.46
C VAL A 413 0.19 13.96 -23.02
N GLU A 414 0.44 12.87 -22.35
CA GLU A 414 1.77 12.38 -22.00
C GLU A 414 1.88 10.92 -22.40
N THR A 415 2.91 10.56 -23.14
CA THR A 415 3.22 9.18 -23.53
C THR A 415 4.68 8.89 -23.27
N SER A 416 5.00 7.68 -22.88
CA SER A 416 6.39 7.25 -22.76
C SER A 416 6.53 5.78 -23.15
N VAL A 417 7.74 5.41 -23.53
CA VAL A 417 8.12 4.02 -23.79
C VAL A 417 9.42 3.77 -23.04
N ALA A 418 9.41 2.70 -22.23
CA ALA A 418 10.63 2.18 -21.61
C ALA A 418 10.99 0.83 -22.22
N ALA A 419 12.26 0.61 -22.52
CA ALA A 419 12.83 -0.67 -22.92
C ALA A 419 13.69 -1.21 -21.78
N GLU A 420 13.49 -2.46 -21.40
CA GLU A 420 14.20 -3.10 -20.33
C GLU A 420 14.86 -4.40 -20.80
N GLN A 421 16.14 -4.53 -20.54
CA GLN A 421 16.87 -5.77 -20.63
C GLN A 421 17.08 -6.32 -19.22
N TYR A 422 16.52 -7.47 -18.96
CA TYR A 422 16.68 -8.21 -17.71
C TYR A 422 17.56 -9.41 -17.97
N HIS A 423 18.68 -9.50 -17.28
CA HIS A 423 19.62 -10.62 -17.35
C HIS A 423 19.84 -11.23 -15.97
N SER A 424 19.58 -12.52 -15.85
CA SER A 424 19.89 -13.35 -14.68
C SER A 424 20.23 -14.78 -15.15
N PRO A 425 20.68 -15.67 -14.27
CA PRO A 425 20.85 -17.09 -14.62
C PRO A 425 19.56 -17.78 -15.07
N VAL A 426 18.39 -17.27 -14.68
CA VAL A 426 17.07 -17.86 -14.97
C VAL A 426 16.41 -17.22 -16.20
N TRP A 427 16.56 -15.90 -16.37
CA TRP A 427 15.89 -15.15 -17.43
C TRP A 427 16.87 -14.21 -18.14
N ASP A 428 16.80 -14.17 -19.47
CA ASP A 428 17.48 -13.17 -20.30
C ASP A 428 16.51 -12.69 -21.38
N LYS A 429 15.87 -11.54 -21.14
CA LYS A 429 14.78 -11.04 -21.99
C LYS A 429 14.76 -9.53 -22.11
N TRP A 430 14.40 -9.07 -23.31
CA TRP A 430 13.99 -7.71 -23.55
C TRP A 430 12.47 -7.58 -23.41
N ARG A 431 12.03 -6.46 -22.79
CA ARG A 431 10.64 -6.09 -22.68
C ARG A 431 10.47 -4.60 -22.96
N VAL A 432 9.30 -4.24 -23.52
CA VAL A 432 8.96 -2.85 -23.82
C VAL A 432 7.69 -2.48 -23.08
N TYR A 433 7.70 -1.32 -22.47
CA TYR A 433 6.64 -0.84 -21.59
C TYR A 433 6.12 0.52 -22.07
N PRO A 434 5.11 0.56 -22.96
CA PRO A 434 4.43 1.78 -23.33
C PRO A 434 3.51 2.28 -22.21
N THR A 435 3.40 3.60 -22.09
CA THR A 435 2.44 4.29 -21.23
C THR A 435 1.76 5.42 -21.98
N LEU A 436 0.52 5.71 -21.60
CA LEU A 436 -0.26 6.83 -22.12
C LEU A 436 -1.09 7.44 -21.00
N ASN A 437 -1.10 8.77 -20.92
CA ASN A 437 -2.03 9.56 -20.14
C ASN A 437 -2.60 10.67 -21.04
N ALA A 438 -3.91 10.71 -21.18
CA ALA A 438 -4.61 11.77 -21.87
C ALA A 438 -5.62 12.41 -20.92
N LEU A 439 -5.44 13.70 -20.66
CA LEU A 439 -6.26 14.48 -19.76
C LEU A 439 -7.06 15.50 -20.57
N TRP A 440 -8.35 15.58 -20.31
CA TRP A 440 -9.24 16.56 -20.88
C TRP A 440 -10.08 17.26 -19.80
N ASN A 441 -9.78 18.52 -19.55
CA ASN A 441 -10.62 19.43 -18.77
C ASN A 441 -11.74 19.91 -19.68
N VAL A 442 -12.89 19.24 -19.65
CA VAL A 442 -14.04 19.58 -20.49
C VAL A 442 -14.56 20.98 -20.13
N ASP A 443 -14.66 21.24 -18.83
CA ASP A 443 -14.97 22.52 -18.21
C ASP A 443 -14.47 22.58 -16.76
N ASP A 444 -14.83 23.61 -15.96
CA ASP A 444 -14.43 23.75 -14.57
C ASP A 444 -14.95 22.64 -13.65
N ASN A 445 -16.00 21.92 -14.06
CA ASN A 445 -16.66 20.88 -13.30
C ASN A 445 -16.37 19.46 -13.79
N HIS A 446 -15.95 19.29 -15.06
CA HIS A 446 -15.80 17.99 -15.69
C HIS A 446 -14.39 17.78 -16.22
N LEU A 447 -13.75 16.71 -15.73
CA LEU A 447 -12.43 16.29 -16.14
C LEU A 447 -12.47 14.83 -16.53
N LEU A 448 -11.93 14.48 -17.68
CA LEU A 448 -11.74 13.12 -18.16
C LEU A 448 -10.25 12.78 -18.20
N ASN A 449 -9.89 11.58 -17.78
CA ASN A 449 -8.54 11.04 -17.91
C ASN A 449 -8.62 9.62 -18.47
N LEU A 450 -7.96 9.39 -19.58
CA LEU A 450 -7.70 8.07 -20.16
C LEU A 450 -6.25 7.71 -19.91
N SER A 451 -6.00 6.54 -19.32
CA SER A 451 -4.65 6.05 -19.10
C SER A 451 -4.47 4.60 -19.56
N PHE A 452 -3.28 4.32 -20.07
CA PHE A 452 -2.79 2.98 -20.37
C PHE A 452 -1.42 2.79 -19.73
N SER A 453 -1.21 1.66 -19.09
CA SER A 453 0.10 1.27 -18.56
C SER A 453 0.39 -0.20 -18.80
N SER A 454 1.66 -0.52 -18.97
CA SER A 454 2.16 -1.88 -18.99
C SER A 454 3.25 -2.04 -17.94
N ASP A 455 3.34 -3.26 -17.37
CA ASP A 455 4.29 -3.60 -16.31
C ASP A 455 4.65 -5.09 -16.37
N SER A 456 5.64 -5.50 -15.58
CA SER A 456 5.96 -6.91 -15.31
C SER A 456 6.35 -7.08 -13.85
N GLU A 457 5.86 -8.16 -13.26
CA GLU A 457 6.21 -8.60 -11.93
C GLU A 457 7.12 -9.83 -12.02
N TYR A 458 8.27 -9.75 -11.36
CA TYR A 458 9.23 -10.86 -11.26
C TYR A 458 8.99 -11.60 -9.95
N PRO A 459 8.98 -12.96 -9.96
CA PRO A 459 8.89 -13.74 -8.74
C PRO A 459 10.00 -13.41 -7.75
N SER A 460 9.71 -13.56 -6.46
CA SER A 460 10.72 -13.38 -5.42
C SER A 460 11.82 -14.43 -5.51
N TYR A 461 13.01 -14.14 -4.99
CA TYR A 461 14.10 -15.11 -4.97
C TYR A 461 13.72 -16.40 -4.21
N TRP A 462 12.96 -16.26 -3.10
CA TRP A 462 12.47 -17.41 -2.33
C TRP A 462 11.49 -18.27 -3.12
N SER A 463 10.63 -17.65 -3.90
CA SER A 463 9.64 -18.36 -4.71
C SER A 463 10.27 -19.18 -5.82
N THR A 464 11.47 -18.80 -6.30
CA THR A 464 12.19 -19.48 -7.38
C THR A 464 13.23 -20.49 -6.90
N MET A 465 13.43 -20.63 -5.58
CA MET A 465 14.33 -21.65 -5.02
C MET A 465 13.67 -23.04 -5.01
N SER A 466 14.46 -24.10 -5.12
CA SER A 466 14.02 -25.48 -4.86
C SER A 466 14.13 -25.76 -3.37
N ASN A 467 13.25 -25.15 -2.57
CA ASN A 467 13.26 -25.27 -1.13
C ASN A 467 11.89 -25.67 -0.58
N VAL A 468 11.87 -26.28 0.59
CA VAL A 468 10.67 -26.65 1.33
C VAL A 468 10.74 -26.05 2.72
N PHE A 469 9.70 -25.28 3.08
CA PHE A 469 9.45 -24.79 4.43
C PHE A 469 8.24 -25.49 5.03
N TYR A 470 8.33 -25.82 6.30
CA TYR A 470 7.22 -26.44 7.03
C TYR A 470 6.47 -25.38 7.85
N ALA A 471 5.25 -25.07 7.45
CA ALA A 471 4.38 -24.19 8.23
C ALA A 471 3.68 -24.93 9.38
N SER A 472 3.54 -26.25 9.27
CA SER A 472 3.09 -27.19 10.30
C SER A 472 3.47 -28.61 9.87
N ALA A 473 3.14 -29.63 10.67
CA ALA A 473 3.31 -31.02 10.26
C ALA A 473 2.48 -31.40 9.00
N TYR A 474 1.39 -30.67 8.72
CA TYR A 474 0.49 -30.88 7.58
C TYR A 474 0.72 -29.94 6.40
N THR A 475 1.32 -28.75 6.62
CA THR A 475 1.43 -27.73 5.57
C THR A 475 2.89 -27.46 5.21
N GLU A 476 3.19 -27.65 3.95
CA GLU A 476 4.50 -27.44 3.34
C GLU A 476 4.43 -26.24 2.36
N ILE A 477 5.44 -25.39 2.36
CA ILE A 477 5.60 -24.27 1.42
C ILE A 477 6.74 -24.64 0.49
N HIS A 478 6.44 -24.80 -0.79
CA HIS A 478 7.41 -25.19 -1.82
C HIS A 478 7.77 -24.01 -2.70
N GLY A 479 9.04 -23.81 -2.96
CA GLY A 479 9.49 -22.95 -4.02
C GLY A 479 9.21 -23.54 -5.41
N ASN A 480 9.30 -22.72 -6.46
CA ASN A 480 9.03 -23.12 -7.84
C ASN A 480 10.04 -22.49 -8.81
N PRO A 481 11.13 -23.19 -9.16
CA PRO A 481 12.13 -22.68 -10.10
C PRO A 481 11.59 -22.38 -11.52
N ASP A 482 10.45 -22.97 -11.89
CA ASP A 482 9.85 -22.83 -13.22
C ASP A 482 8.93 -21.59 -13.33
N LEU A 483 8.83 -20.77 -12.28
CA LEU A 483 8.02 -19.55 -12.31
C LEU A 483 8.47 -18.61 -13.42
N LYS A 484 7.49 -18.05 -14.12
CA LYS A 484 7.69 -17.04 -15.15
C LYS A 484 7.25 -15.67 -14.62
N PRO A 485 7.94 -14.58 -15.02
CA PRO A 485 7.47 -13.24 -14.72
C PRO A 485 6.10 -12.99 -15.35
N SER A 486 5.18 -12.44 -14.57
CA SER A 486 3.86 -11.98 -15.02
C SER A 486 3.97 -10.68 -15.81
N SER A 487 3.06 -10.46 -16.74
CA SER A 487 2.88 -9.18 -17.42
C SER A 487 1.55 -8.55 -17.04
N TYR A 488 1.50 -7.21 -17.04
CA TYR A 488 0.33 -6.44 -16.64
C TYR A 488 0.02 -5.39 -17.69
N TYR A 489 -1.24 -5.31 -18.10
CA TYR A 489 -1.74 -4.27 -19.01
C TYR A 489 -2.99 -3.65 -18.39
N ASN A 490 -2.93 -2.36 -18.08
CA ASN A 490 -4.01 -1.66 -17.42
C ASN A 490 -4.53 -0.53 -18.30
N VAL A 491 -5.85 -0.45 -18.43
CA VAL A 491 -6.57 0.66 -19.07
C VAL A 491 -7.52 1.25 -18.05
N ASN A 492 -7.50 2.57 -17.88
CA ASN A 492 -8.42 3.27 -17.00
C ASN A 492 -9.02 4.47 -17.71
N LEU A 493 -10.33 4.63 -17.57
CA LEU A 493 -11.06 5.82 -17.97
C LEU A 493 -11.71 6.42 -16.72
N MET A 494 -11.26 7.58 -16.32
CA MET A 494 -11.74 8.29 -15.14
C MET A 494 -12.48 9.55 -15.54
N TRP A 495 -13.62 9.78 -14.91
CA TRP A 495 -14.40 10.99 -15.01
C TRP A 495 -14.55 11.63 -13.62
N GLN A 496 -13.99 12.81 -13.44
CA GLN A 496 -14.14 13.60 -12.23
C GLN A 496 -15.19 14.70 -12.46
N ILE A 497 -16.15 14.79 -11.53
CA ILE A 497 -17.29 15.72 -11.61
C ILE A 497 -17.23 16.66 -10.40
N LYS A 498 -17.29 17.98 -10.66
CA LYS A 498 -17.29 19.07 -9.64
C LYS A 498 -16.13 18.92 -8.64
N ARG A 499 -15.02 18.29 -9.04
CA ARG A 499 -13.85 17.98 -8.18
C ARG A 499 -14.23 17.24 -6.87
N ARG A 500 -15.39 16.61 -6.85
CA ARG A 500 -16.00 15.97 -5.67
C ARG A 500 -16.36 14.51 -5.91
N TYR A 501 -16.85 14.18 -7.09
CA TYR A 501 -17.23 12.83 -7.48
C TYR A 501 -16.25 12.29 -8.50
N THR A 502 -15.89 11.02 -8.37
CA THR A 502 -15.05 10.33 -9.34
C THR A 502 -15.72 9.04 -9.76
N LEU A 503 -15.88 8.85 -11.06
CA LEU A 503 -16.26 7.59 -11.67
C LEU A 503 -15.07 7.07 -12.45
N MET A 504 -14.78 5.77 -12.38
CA MET A 504 -13.69 5.15 -13.11
C MET A 504 -14.12 3.78 -13.64
N ALA A 505 -13.87 3.55 -14.91
CA ALA A 505 -13.90 2.21 -15.51
C ALA A 505 -12.46 1.72 -15.67
N PHE A 506 -12.21 0.46 -15.37
CA PHE A 506 -10.87 -0.10 -15.52
C PHE A 506 -10.90 -1.53 -16.09
N ALA A 507 -9.82 -1.88 -16.78
CA ALA A 507 -9.51 -3.23 -17.20
C ALA A 507 -8.04 -3.53 -16.85
N SER A 508 -7.79 -4.67 -16.23
CA SER A 508 -6.45 -5.16 -15.90
C SER A 508 -6.30 -6.58 -16.46
N LEU A 509 -5.38 -6.76 -17.38
CA LEU A 509 -5.08 -8.03 -18.02
C LEU A 509 -3.72 -8.51 -17.50
N LYS A 510 -3.68 -9.72 -16.95
CA LYS A 510 -2.48 -10.29 -16.30
C LYS A 510 -2.19 -11.70 -16.84
N PRO A 511 -1.56 -11.83 -18.03
CA PRO A 511 -1.04 -13.12 -18.47
C PRO A 511 0.14 -13.56 -17.59
N ASP A 512 0.33 -14.87 -17.50
CA ASP A 512 1.34 -15.53 -16.64
C ASP A 512 1.27 -15.07 -15.18
N TYR A 513 0.10 -14.62 -14.70
CA TYR A 513 -0.09 -14.24 -13.29
C TYR A 513 0.29 -15.39 -12.39
N PHE A 514 1.01 -15.13 -11.31
CA PHE A 514 1.38 -16.15 -10.33
C PHE A 514 0.93 -15.75 -8.92
N VAL A 515 0.57 -16.76 -8.14
CA VAL A 515 0.19 -16.61 -6.73
C VAL A 515 0.34 -17.95 -6.03
N GLN A 516 0.55 -17.91 -4.71
CA GLN A 516 0.61 -19.11 -3.88
C GLN A 516 -0.80 -19.68 -3.65
N LEU A 517 -0.98 -20.95 -3.99
CA LEU A 517 -2.23 -21.68 -3.83
C LEU A 517 -2.00 -23.02 -3.12
N PRO A 518 -3.03 -23.53 -2.41
CA PRO A 518 -2.98 -24.85 -1.77
C PRO A 518 -3.26 -25.98 -2.76
N TYR A 519 -2.56 -27.07 -2.61
CA TYR A 519 -2.82 -28.32 -3.26
C TYR A 519 -2.69 -29.46 -2.26
N GLN A 520 -3.75 -30.26 -2.07
CA GLN A 520 -3.72 -31.45 -1.23
C GLN A 520 -3.16 -32.60 -2.03
N THR A 521 -2.05 -33.18 -1.58
CA THR A 521 -1.42 -34.32 -2.26
C THR A 521 -2.26 -35.59 -2.10
N THR A 522 -2.15 -36.53 -3.02
CA THR A 522 -2.92 -37.81 -2.98
C THR A 522 -2.09 -38.99 -2.48
N ASP A 523 -0.78 -38.81 -2.35
CA ASP A 523 0.18 -39.82 -1.92
C ASP A 523 0.48 -39.81 -0.43
N ARG A 524 0.29 -38.68 0.21
CA ARG A 524 0.54 -38.47 1.65
C ARG A 524 -0.32 -37.35 2.23
N MET A 525 -0.40 -37.28 3.57
CA MET A 525 -1.12 -36.22 4.27
C MET A 525 -0.31 -34.91 4.28
N ALA A 526 -0.37 -34.17 3.18
CA ALA A 526 0.28 -32.86 3.09
C ALA A 526 -0.52 -31.90 2.21
N VAL A 527 -0.54 -30.62 2.61
CA VAL A 527 -0.98 -29.50 1.76
C VAL A 527 0.28 -28.76 1.30
N ILE A 528 0.50 -28.76 0.00
CA ILE A 528 1.56 -27.97 -0.61
C ILE A 528 1.04 -26.58 -0.93
N MET A 529 1.68 -25.56 -0.38
CA MET A 529 1.49 -24.17 -0.73
C MET A 529 2.58 -23.78 -1.72
N LYS A 530 2.24 -23.60 -3.00
CA LYS A 530 3.21 -23.34 -4.07
C LYS A 530 2.73 -22.19 -4.96
N GLU A 531 3.63 -21.27 -5.29
CA GLU A 531 3.38 -20.28 -6.34
C GLU A 531 3.40 -20.95 -7.70
N THR A 532 2.36 -20.73 -8.49
CA THR A 532 2.22 -21.26 -9.85
C THR A 532 1.69 -20.21 -10.80
N ASN A 533 2.12 -20.24 -12.06
CA ASN A 533 1.60 -19.36 -13.07
C ASN A 533 0.19 -19.80 -13.52
N PHE A 534 -0.65 -18.81 -13.76
CA PHE A 534 -1.95 -18.96 -14.44
C PHE A 534 -1.79 -18.67 -15.93
N ASP A 535 -2.71 -19.16 -16.76
CA ASP A 535 -2.81 -18.67 -18.13
C ASP A 535 -3.11 -17.17 -18.10
N HIS A 536 -4.03 -16.75 -17.22
CA HIS A 536 -4.30 -15.34 -16.94
C HIS A 536 -5.13 -15.12 -15.66
N SER A 537 -5.03 -13.91 -15.12
CA SER A 537 -5.93 -13.36 -14.11
C SER A 537 -6.39 -11.97 -14.57
N ASN A 538 -7.58 -11.89 -15.20
CA ASN A 538 -8.12 -10.67 -15.77
C ASN A 538 -9.17 -10.06 -14.86
N SER A 539 -9.20 -8.73 -14.77
CA SER A 539 -10.18 -8.00 -13.97
C SER A 539 -10.75 -6.83 -14.77
N TYR A 540 -12.06 -6.64 -14.67
CA TYR A 540 -12.79 -5.52 -15.28
C TYR A 540 -13.68 -4.91 -14.21
N GLY A 541 -13.74 -3.59 -14.11
CA GLY A 541 -14.50 -3.00 -13.03
C GLY A 541 -14.94 -1.56 -13.23
N LEU A 542 -15.83 -1.16 -12.33
CA LEU A 542 -16.30 0.21 -12.18
C LEU A 542 -16.09 0.64 -10.73
N GLN A 543 -15.63 1.87 -10.56
CA GLN A 543 -15.50 2.53 -9.27
C GLN A 543 -16.29 3.82 -9.26
N ALA A 544 -16.95 4.09 -8.14
CA ALA A 544 -17.49 5.41 -7.81
C ALA A 544 -16.94 5.87 -6.47
N SER A 545 -16.56 7.13 -6.35
CA SER A 545 -16.16 7.70 -5.08
C SER A 545 -16.63 9.15 -4.94
N ALA A 546 -16.82 9.59 -3.69
CA ALA A 546 -17.26 10.94 -3.38
C ALA A 546 -16.60 11.45 -2.09
N ILE A 547 -16.26 12.76 -2.08
CA ILE A 547 -15.92 13.49 -0.86
C ILE A 547 -17.18 14.27 -0.44
N PHE A 548 -17.53 14.23 0.84
CA PHE A 548 -18.70 14.93 1.37
C PHE A 548 -18.37 15.72 2.64
N SER A 549 -19.16 16.76 2.88
CA SER A 549 -19.12 17.56 4.10
C SER A 549 -20.54 17.96 4.47
N ALA A 550 -20.89 17.85 5.75
CA ALA A 550 -22.13 18.33 6.31
C ALA A 550 -21.82 19.31 7.45
N GLY A 551 -22.10 20.59 7.23
CA GLY A 551 -21.74 21.65 8.15
C GLY A 551 -20.23 21.68 8.46
N LYS A 552 -19.91 22.04 9.72
CA LYS A 552 -18.52 22.04 10.24
C LYS A 552 -18.19 20.79 11.07
N TRP A 553 -19.17 19.89 11.25
CA TRP A 553 -19.07 18.77 12.18
C TRP A 553 -18.78 17.42 11.52
N LEU A 554 -19.16 17.21 10.25
CA LEU A 554 -18.97 15.96 9.54
C LEU A 554 -18.23 16.19 8.21
N ASN A 555 -17.14 15.49 8.01
CA ASN A 555 -16.42 15.38 6.74
C ASN A 555 -16.15 13.92 6.44
N GLY A 556 -16.11 13.54 5.18
CA GLY A 556 -15.84 12.16 4.83
C GLY A 556 -15.58 11.94 3.36
N ASN A 557 -15.22 10.71 3.07
CA ASN A 557 -15.21 10.14 1.74
C ASN A 557 -15.88 8.77 1.76
N VAL A 558 -16.42 8.36 0.63
CA VAL A 558 -16.96 7.02 0.41
C VAL A 558 -16.52 6.55 -0.97
N PHE A 559 -16.37 5.23 -1.12
CA PHE A 559 -16.14 4.62 -2.41
C PHE A 559 -16.83 3.26 -2.51
N ALA A 560 -17.16 2.90 -3.76
CA ALA A 560 -17.66 1.58 -4.15
C ALA A 560 -16.91 1.10 -5.38
N VAL A 561 -16.49 -0.16 -5.38
CA VAL A 561 -15.80 -0.79 -6.52
C VAL A 561 -16.52 -2.11 -6.83
N GLY A 562 -16.99 -2.26 -8.07
CA GLY A 562 -17.47 -3.52 -8.60
C GLY A 562 -16.41 -4.11 -9.52
N THR A 563 -15.98 -5.35 -9.28
CA THR A 563 -14.93 -6.02 -10.06
C THR A 563 -15.42 -7.38 -10.54
N PHE A 564 -15.40 -7.59 -11.84
CA PHE A 564 -15.54 -8.91 -12.46
C PHE A 564 -14.15 -9.48 -12.70
N LYS A 565 -13.84 -10.59 -12.01
CA LYS A 565 -12.56 -11.29 -12.09
C LYS A 565 -12.70 -12.58 -12.87
N HIS A 566 -11.69 -12.92 -13.68
CA HIS A 566 -11.58 -14.17 -14.43
C HIS A 566 -10.19 -14.75 -14.27
N ASP A 567 -10.07 -15.83 -13.50
CA ASP A 567 -8.86 -16.59 -13.27
C ASP A 567 -8.93 -17.91 -14.05
N LYS A 568 -7.87 -18.21 -14.81
CA LYS A 568 -7.74 -19.46 -15.58
C LYS A 568 -6.33 -20.01 -15.47
N SER A 569 -6.22 -21.32 -15.24
CA SER A 569 -4.98 -22.07 -15.35
C SER A 569 -5.27 -23.48 -15.87
N ASN A 570 -4.53 -23.90 -16.89
CA ASN A 570 -4.53 -25.27 -17.43
C ASN A 570 -3.38 -26.10 -16.83
N HIS A 571 -2.53 -25.51 -15.98
CA HIS A 571 -1.26 -26.06 -15.51
C HIS A 571 -1.12 -26.09 -13.98
N PHE A 572 -2.23 -25.90 -13.25
CA PHE A 572 -2.20 -25.96 -11.79
C PHE A 572 -2.25 -27.42 -11.34
N PHE A 573 -1.09 -28.03 -11.13
CA PHE A 573 -0.94 -29.46 -10.84
C PHE A 573 -1.77 -30.30 -11.85
N ASP A 574 -2.62 -31.21 -11.34
CA ASP A 574 -3.61 -31.98 -12.09
C ASP A 574 -5.03 -31.38 -12.08
N LEU A 575 -5.19 -30.14 -11.61
CA LEU A 575 -6.46 -29.46 -11.34
C LEU A 575 -6.61 -28.18 -12.19
N PRO A 576 -6.89 -28.26 -13.49
CA PRO A 576 -7.16 -27.08 -14.29
C PRO A 576 -8.40 -26.34 -13.76
N PHE A 577 -8.36 -25.00 -13.78
CA PHE A 577 -9.51 -24.20 -13.37
C PHE A 577 -9.78 -23.05 -14.35
N ASN A 578 -11.06 -22.69 -14.43
CA ASN A 578 -11.56 -21.55 -15.20
C ASN A 578 -12.70 -20.91 -14.41
N ARG A 579 -12.39 -19.89 -13.60
CA ARG A 579 -13.28 -19.34 -12.59
C ARG A 579 -13.57 -17.87 -12.82
N LYS A 580 -14.82 -17.49 -12.66
CA LYS A 580 -15.29 -16.10 -12.84
C LYS A 580 -16.10 -15.67 -11.62
N LYS A 581 -15.93 -14.43 -11.19
CA LYS A 581 -16.66 -13.88 -10.05
C LYS A 581 -16.82 -12.37 -10.18
N LEU A 582 -18.03 -11.92 -9.86
CA LEU A 582 -18.29 -10.51 -9.56
C LEU A 582 -18.14 -10.29 -8.05
N SER A 583 -17.37 -9.32 -7.66
CA SER A 583 -17.19 -8.88 -6.28
C SER A 583 -17.43 -7.39 -6.14
N VAL A 584 -17.83 -6.97 -4.95
CA VAL A 584 -18.06 -5.55 -4.60
C VAL A 584 -17.26 -5.20 -3.36
N ILE A 585 -16.58 -4.06 -3.40
CA ILE A 585 -15.91 -3.45 -2.26
C ILE A 585 -16.60 -2.12 -1.96
N LEU A 586 -16.94 -1.90 -0.68
CA LEU A 586 -17.46 -0.63 -0.18
C LEU A 586 -16.56 -0.15 0.94
N GLY A 587 -16.25 1.13 0.96
CA GLY A 587 -15.42 1.68 2.02
C GLY A 587 -15.49 3.19 2.11
N GLY A 588 -14.81 3.75 3.09
CA GLY A 588 -14.75 5.19 3.27
C GLY A 588 -14.20 5.60 4.62
N THR A 589 -14.19 6.91 4.84
CA THR A 589 -13.81 7.53 6.10
C THR A 589 -14.86 8.57 6.48
N ALA A 590 -15.31 8.57 7.73
CA ALA A 590 -16.13 9.61 8.30
C ALA A 590 -15.41 10.24 9.49
N SER A 591 -15.23 11.56 9.48
CA SER A 591 -14.65 12.35 10.58
C SER A 591 -15.71 13.25 11.20
N VAL A 592 -16.11 12.95 12.43
CA VAL A 592 -17.13 13.66 13.18
C VAL A 592 -16.45 14.53 14.26
N LYS A 593 -16.61 15.83 14.20
CA LYS A 593 -16.17 16.74 15.25
C LYS A 593 -17.16 16.71 16.41
N LEU A 594 -16.73 16.18 17.56
CA LEU A 594 -17.60 15.97 18.73
C LEU A 594 -17.75 17.21 19.62
N CYS A 595 -16.78 18.14 19.56
CA CYS A 595 -16.78 19.35 20.39
C CYS A 595 -16.51 20.58 19.54
N SER A 596 -17.24 21.68 19.78
CA SER A 596 -17.05 22.94 19.06
C SER A 596 -15.84 23.74 19.56
N THR A 597 -15.51 23.63 20.85
CA THR A 597 -14.47 24.40 21.53
C THR A 597 -13.12 23.72 21.55
N GLN A 598 -13.11 22.38 21.45
CA GLN A 598 -11.90 21.56 21.43
C GLN A 598 -11.83 20.78 20.10
N ASP A 599 -10.62 20.46 19.65
CA ASP A 599 -10.44 19.58 18.49
C ASP A 599 -10.51 18.10 18.95
N LEU A 600 -11.74 17.68 19.29
CA LEU A 600 -12.08 16.30 19.60
C LEU A 600 -12.88 15.72 18.45
N ARG A 601 -12.37 14.63 17.85
CA ARG A 601 -12.94 13.99 16.66
C ARG A 601 -13.07 12.49 16.83
N LEU A 602 -14.18 11.96 16.32
CA LEU A 602 -14.35 10.53 16.08
C LEU A 602 -14.16 10.26 14.58
N ILE A 603 -13.24 9.35 14.24
CA ILE A 603 -12.97 8.96 12.86
C ILE A 603 -13.35 7.50 12.72
N LEU A 604 -14.16 7.17 11.73
CA LEU A 604 -14.65 5.83 11.45
C LEU A 604 -14.20 5.43 10.04
N ASN A 605 -13.66 4.23 9.88
CA ASN A 605 -13.22 3.67 8.61
C ASN A 605 -13.90 2.30 8.38
N PRO A 606 -15.15 2.27 7.89
CA PRO A 606 -15.81 1.03 7.50
C PRO A 606 -15.23 0.50 6.18
N PHE A 607 -15.10 -0.81 6.10
CA PHE A 607 -14.71 -1.54 4.90
C PHE A 607 -15.53 -2.82 4.77
N PHE A 608 -16.07 -3.06 3.60
CA PHE A 608 -16.80 -4.28 3.26
C PHE A 608 -16.33 -4.81 1.90
N GLN A 609 -16.07 -6.10 1.83
CA GLN A 609 -15.83 -6.85 0.59
C GLN A 609 -16.81 -8.01 0.51
N SER A 610 -17.50 -8.16 -0.61
CA SER A 610 -18.34 -9.33 -0.88
C SER A 610 -17.48 -10.57 -1.13
N LYS A 611 -18.11 -11.72 -1.37
CA LYS A 611 -17.41 -12.93 -1.81
C LYS A 611 -16.55 -12.64 -3.04
N ALA A 612 -15.30 -13.14 -3.03
CA ALA A 612 -14.33 -13.00 -4.10
C ALA A 612 -13.69 -14.35 -4.46
N ILE A 613 -12.83 -14.37 -5.48
CA ILE A 613 -12.01 -15.54 -5.83
C ILE A 613 -10.55 -15.14 -6.00
N GLN A 614 -9.67 -16.12 -5.77
CA GLN A 614 -8.25 -16.06 -6.16
C GLN A 614 -7.78 -17.47 -6.53
N GLY A 615 -7.63 -17.71 -7.83
CA GLY A 615 -7.36 -19.05 -8.33
C GLY A 615 -8.39 -20.08 -7.83
N VAL A 616 -7.95 -21.09 -7.10
CA VAL A 616 -8.81 -22.13 -6.52
C VAL A 616 -9.55 -21.69 -5.27
N TYR A 617 -9.18 -20.56 -4.65
CA TYR A 617 -9.84 -20.08 -3.44
C TYR A 617 -11.16 -19.37 -3.71
N ASP A 618 -12.18 -19.71 -2.93
CA ASP A 618 -13.32 -18.86 -2.60
C ASP A 618 -12.98 -18.05 -1.35
N ILE A 619 -13.08 -16.74 -1.44
CA ILE A 619 -12.85 -15.82 -0.33
C ILE A 619 -14.19 -15.39 0.23
N SER A 620 -14.41 -15.64 1.52
CA SER A 620 -15.62 -15.25 2.24
C SER A 620 -15.78 -13.73 2.32
N PRO A 621 -17.00 -13.19 2.53
CA PRO A 621 -17.16 -11.75 2.73
C PRO A 621 -16.39 -11.26 3.94
N ILE A 622 -15.81 -10.06 3.82
CA ILE A 622 -15.06 -9.41 4.87
C ILE A 622 -15.77 -8.10 5.24
N PHE A 623 -16.02 -7.90 6.52
CA PHE A 623 -16.43 -6.59 7.04
C PHE A 623 -15.43 -6.16 8.10
N ASN A 624 -14.81 -5.02 7.91
CA ASN A 624 -13.88 -4.43 8.86
C ASN A 624 -14.34 -3.03 9.29
N MET A 625 -14.04 -2.65 10.51
CA MET A 625 -14.28 -1.31 11.03
C MET A 625 -13.13 -0.91 11.93
N ASP A 626 -12.51 0.21 11.61
CA ASP A 626 -11.60 0.91 12.51
C ASP A 626 -12.27 2.16 13.04
N ALA A 627 -12.05 2.46 14.33
CA ALA A 627 -12.57 3.65 14.98
C ALA A 627 -11.47 4.35 15.75
N LYS A 628 -11.33 5.68 15.59
CA LYS A 628 -10.31 6.48 16.26
C LYS A 628 -10.97 7.66 16.96
N LEU A 629 -10.72 7.81 18.26
CA LEU A 629 -10.99 9.03 19.00
C LEU A 629 -9.68 9.83 19.09
N GLN A 630 -9.69 11.05 18.57
CA GLN A 630 -8.52 11.91 18.52
C GLN A 630 -8.84 13.23 19.19
N TRP A 631 -7.98 13.64 20.13
CA TRP A 631 -7.99 14.95 20.75
C TRP A 631 -6.69 15.69 20.47
N SER A 632 -6.78 17.01 20.24
CA SER A 632 -5.62 17.89 20.11
C SER A 632 -5.79 19.11 21.00
N SER A 633 -4.70 19.56 21.65
CA SER A 633 -4.69 20.78 22.46
C SER A 633 -4.94 22.01 21.58
N HIS A 634 -5.37 23.11 22.20
CA HIS A 634 -5.68 24.35 21.48
C HIS A 634 -4.48 24.94 20.75
N ASP A 635 -3.28 24.80 21.29
CA ASP A 635 -2.02 25.22 20.68
C ASP A 635 -1.47 24.20 19.65
N GLY A 636 -2.13 23.04 19.48
CA GLY A 636 -1.76 21.97 18.56
C GLY A 636 -0.52 21.20 18.94
N LYS A 637 0.08 21.46 20.12
CA LYS A 637 1.31 20.79 20.55
C LYS A 637 1.09 19.39 21.09
N TRP A 638 0.00 19.18 21.83
CA TRP A 638 -0.35 17.90 22.43
C TRP A 638 -1.48 17.22 21.65
N GLY A 639 -1.38 15.92 21.50
CA GLY A 639 -2.42 15.06 20.96
C GLY A 639 -2.54 13.78 21.76
N VAL A 640 -3.76 13.29 21.90
CA VAL A 640 -4.05 11.96 22.48
C VAL A 640 -4.94 11.21 21.49
N ARG A 641 -4.66 9.94 21.27
CA ARG A 641 -5.42 9.05 20.42
C ARG A 641 -5.78 7.76 21.12
N LEU A 642 -7.00 7.36 20.93
CA LEU A 642 -7.47 6.02 21.20
C LEU A 642 -7.96 5.43 19.87
N ASN A 643 -7.30 4.40 19.36
CA ASN A 643 -7.66 3.73 18.12
C ASN A 643 -8.08 2.29 18.41
N GLY A 644 -9.23 1.88 17.88
CA GLY A 644 -9.65 0.49 17.79
C GLY A 644 -9.54 0.03 16.35
N SER A 645 -8.72 -0.97 16.09
CA SER A 645 -8.56 -1.59 14.77
C SER A 645 -9.27 -2.92 14.73
N ASN A 646 -9.92 -3.22 13.60
CA ASN A 646 -10.73 -4.44 13.39
C ASN A 646 -11.64 -4.73 14.59
N ILE A 647 -12.42 -3.73 15.03
CA ILE A 647 -13.20 -3.81 16.29
C ILE A 647 -14.20 -4.97 16.34
N PHE A 648 -14.55 -5.55 15.21
CA PHE A 648 -15.42 -6.74 15.11
C PHE A 648 -14.65 -8.06 15.05
N ASN A 649 -13.33 -8.02 15.13
CA ASN A 649 -12.42 -9.17 15.11
C ASN A 649 -12.71 -10.15 13.95
N ASN A 650 -12.88 -9.60 12.76
CA ASN A 650 -13.14 -10.41 11.56
C ASN A 650 -11.91 -11.22 11.16
N ARG A 651 -12.18 -12.43 10.67
CA ARG A 651 -11.16 -13.38 10.23
C ARG A 651 -11.19 -13.50 8.71
N PHE A 652 -10.04 -13.67 8.12
CA PHE A 652 -9.91 -14.01 6.71
C PHE A 652 -10.22 -15.51 6.55
N ASP A 653 -11.26 -15.83 5.79
CA ASP A 653 -11.78 -17.19 5.61
C ASP A 653 -11.78 -17.54 4.12
N THR A 654 -11.02 -18.57 3.77
CA THR A 654 -10.88 -19.08 2.40
C THR A 654 -11.22 -20.55 2.34
N ARG A 655 -11.81 -20.96 1.22
CA ARG A 655 -12.10 -22.35 0.94
C ARG A 655 -11.70 -22.69 -0.50
N SER A 656 -11.01 -23.83 -0.66
CA SER A 656 -10.74 -24.44 -1.97
C SER A 656 -11.52 -25.75 -2.05
N VAL A 657 -12.51 -25.77 -2.93
CA VAL A 657 -13.32 -26.98 -3.21
C VAL A 657 -13.34 -27.14 -4.71
N GLN A 658 -12.55 -28.08 -5.22
CA GLN A 658 -12.46 -28.39 -6.64
C GLN A 658 -12.08 -29.85 -6.81
N ASP A 659 -12.85 -30.61 -7.59
CA ASP A 659 -12.65 -32.04 -7.84
C ASP A 659 -12.50 -32.85 -6.54
N ASN A 660 -11.31 -33.38 -6.29
CA ASN A 660 -11.00 -34.15 -5.09
C ASN A 660 -10.51 -33.29 -3.90
N GLN A 661 -10.28 -31.99 -4.09
CA GLN A 661 -9.77 -31.07 -3.08
C GLN A 661 -10.90 -30.50 -2.22
N ASP A 662 -10.72 -30.49 -0.91
CA ASP A 662 -11.57 -29.77 0.03
C ASP A 662 -10.72 -29.26 1.19
N TYR A 663 -10.34 -27.99 1.11
CA TYR A 663 -9.47 -27.33 2.07
C TYR A 663 -10.04 -25.97 2.44
N ARG A 664 -10.21 -25.72 3.73
CA ARG A 664 -10.64 -24.44 4.29
C ARG A 664 -9.60 -23.94 5.28
N MET A 665 -9.27 -22.67 5.17
CA MET A 665 -8.39 -22.00 6.11
C MET A 665 -9.03 -20.71 6.61
N LYS A 666 -9.03 -20.53 7.93
CA LYS A 666 -9.40 -19.28 8.58
C LYS A 666 -8.16 -18.72 9.25
N VAL A 667 -7.84 -17.50 9.00
CA VAL A 667 -6.69 -16.83 9.58
C VAL A 667 -7.11 -15.51 10.19
N ASN A 668 -6.66 -15.26 11.40
CA ASN A 668 -6.77 -13.96 12.02
C ASN A 668 -5.41 -13.26 11.98
N TYR A 669 -5.13 -12.57 10.88
CA TYR A 669 -3.91 -11.76 10.73
C TYR A 669 -3.95 -10.48 11.57
N ASN A 670 -5.14 -9.97 11.82
CA ASN A 670 -5.38 -8.65 12.40
C ASN A 670 -6.41 -8.76 13.52
N TRP A 671 -5.95 -9.20 14.69
CA TRP A 671 -6.80 -9.22 15.88
C TRP A 671 -7.33 -7.84 16.20
N ALA A 672 -8.55 -7.78 16.71
CA ALA A 672 -9.04 -6.56 17.32
C ALA A 672 -8.01 -6.03 18.30
N SER A 673 -7.57 -4.81 18.09
CA SER A 673 -6.58 -4.16 18.94
C SER A 673 -7.00 -2.75 19.30
N PHE A 674 -6.54 -2.31 20.49
CA PHE A 674 -6.72 -0.95 20.97
C PHE A 674 -5.36 -0.31 21.14
N THR A 675 -5.17 0.87 20.58
CA THR A 675 -3.92 1.63 20.68
C THR A 675 -4.18 2.94 21.40
N LEU A 676 -3.46 3.18 22.48
CA LEU A 676 -3.38 4.49 23.12
C LEU A 676 -2.04 5.13 22.74
N ALA A 677 -2.05 6.36 22.24
CA ALA A 677 -0.86 7.11 21.91
C ALA A 677 -0.95 8.55 22.39
N VAL A 678 0.18 9.07 22.87
CA VAL A 678 0.38 10.49 23.22
C VAL A 678 1.38 11.07 22.24
N ILE A 679 1.10 12.27 21.75
CA ILE A 679 1.88 12.98 20.74
C ILE A 679 2.27 14.32 21.33
N TYR A 680 3.55 14.67 21.17
CA TYR A 680 4.06 15.99 21.44
C TYR A 680 4.71 16.57 20.19
N LYS A 681 4.29 17.77 19.76
CA LYS A 681 4.82 18.51 18.62
C LYS A 681 5.49 19.77 19.12
N PHE A 682 6.69 20.07 18.61
CA PHE A 682 7.42 21.29 18.95
C PHE A 682 7.96 21.95 17.69
N GLY A 683 8.28 23.24 17.81
CA GLY A 683 8.58 24.07 16.67
C GLY A 683 7.33 24.27 15.80
N GLY A 684 7.45 24.93 14.72
CA GLY A 684 6.35 25.07 13.79
C GLY A 684 6.61 26.17 12.78
N TYR A 685 6.47 25.82 11.51
CA TYR A 685 6.35 26.79 10.44
C TYR A 685 5.01 27.49 10.59
N LYS A 686 5.00 28.76 11.02
CA LYS A 686 3.89 29.66 10.72
C LYS A 686 3.97 29.91 9.22
N GLU A 687 3.06 29.31 8.49
CA GLU A 687 2.87 29.62 7.08
C GLU A 687 2.73 31.15 7.00
N LYS A 688 3.80 31.83 6.51
CA LYS A 688 3.64 33.21 6.08
C LYS A 688 2.60 33.14 4.98
N THR A 689 1.43 33.67 5.24
CA THR A 689 0.49 34.01 4.18
C THR A 689 1.24 34.99 3.29
N VAL A 690 1.89 34.48 2.26
CA VAL A 690 2.35 35.29 1.14
C VAL A 690 1.05 35.86 0.59
N LYS A 691 0.83 37.17 0.74
CA LYS A 691 -0.20 37.86 -0.01
C LYS A 691 0.09 37.54 -1.47
N GLU A 692 -0.77 36.72 -2.06
CA GLU A 692 -0.71 36.53 -3.50
C GLU A 692 -0.87 37.89 -4.12
N VAL A 693 0.11 38.30 -4.90
CA VAL A 693 0.00 39.49 -5.74
C VAL A 693 -1.15 39.22 -6.69
N ASP A 694 -2.21 40.01 -6.59
CA ASP A 694 -3.35 39.93 -7.49
C ASP A 694 -2.88 40.24 -8.93
N THR A 695 -2.69 39.19 -9.71
CA THR A 695 -2.31 39.29 -11.12
C THR A 695 -3.55 39.31 -12.04
N SER A 696 -4.76 39.43 -11.50
CA SER A 696 -6.01 39.38 -12.27
C SER A 696 -6.19 40.53 -13.29
N ARG A 697 -5.36 41.57 -13.20
CA ARG A 697 -5.33 42.71 -14.15
C ARG A 697 -4.07 42.78 -15.00
N MET A 698 -3.13 41.85 -14.84
CA MET A 698 -1.99 41.75 -15.75
C MET A 698 -2.35 40.78 -16.87
N GLY A 699 -2.71 41.32 -18.02
CA GLY A 699 -2.97 40.54 -19.20
C GLY A 699 -1.74 39.72 -19.59
N HIS A 700 -1.87 38.40 -19.55
CA HIS A 700 -1.08 37.41 -20.30
C HIS A 700 -1.98 36.25 -20.61
#